data_5783c1a249c5bce246c2c83f993ef5d4
#
_entry.id   5783c1a249c5bce246c2c83f993ef5d4
#
_cell.length_a   1.000
_cell.length_b   1.000
_cell.length_c   1.000
_cell.angle_alpha   90.00
_cell.angle_beta   90.00
_cell.angle_gamma   90.00
#
_symmetry.space_group_name_H-M   'P 1'
#
loop_
_entity.id
_entity.type
_entity.pdbx_description
1 polymer ?
#
loop_
_entity_poly.entity_id
_entity_poly.type
_entity_poly.pdbx_seq_one_letter_code
_entity_poly.pdbx_strand_id
1 'polypeptide(L)'
;MFTATREDGAPKAPRQASEASQANRADSILVEIVEGTLASVEREVETAIARTARSPMIRDAHDFRAGIHDRRLRKLTGRSYSALVHPIARDFPVETMRPGDVFFHNDVYLSEGGIGHLPDLCVTVPVFHGGEVVAFVQAFGHHDDIGGAVPGSMPSAARSAFEEGLMVPPIKLWDQGVPNAAALRIMTRNSRMPDSLAGDLDAECSACLLGARRLGELFDRYGRAAIEACFDAIIDKTTETFRRELLAKIPDGEYVWEDYAEHDGVDPPRLHAQRITLTVDNSAEVPLVLDFTGTSPQAKGPINHAGDYAGGVFLAKWLAPVLRNLADTPERMAELDVNEGVVPLMELRFPEKGTLLTPIFPAPTNARTFVILRLLGVLAGVLAKATGGRMPADQETIRYTGVYGEDDRGPYLMREVLGGGSGGRYYADGEDTVHVVPDSRNIPAEFAEARWPFVVERLGLAVDSGGPGEHRGGLGYEKHLRMLRDARFMSIADRSILACWGVNGGRAGRPFRVTIDPGGPAEREMEGLVDGEPVRAGEVIRIRTTGGGGWGDPLDRDPARVAADVRDGKVSVEGARADYGVVVTVRQAVDGSAAEVRADAAATEALRATLRADRGPAPFFDRGPGFPALSGGAAGAEVDRL
;
A
#
# COMPACT_ATOMS: atom_id res chain seq x y z
N MET A 1 59.86 -53.13 -3.92
CA MET A 1 60.97 -52.28 -4.39
C MET A 1 60.31 -51.07 -4.98
N PHE A 2 60.41 -49.98 -4.34
CA PHE A 2 60.71 -48.61 -4.59
C PHE A 2 60.06 -47.72 -3.53
N THR A 3 60.87 -46.99 -2.91
CA THR A 3 60.75 -46.19 -1.70
C THR A 3 60.04 -44.87 -1.98
N ALA A 4 59.16 -44.52 -1.04
CA ALA A 4 58.51 -43.21 -0.94
C ALA A 4 59.41 -42.22 -0.19
N THR A 5 59.72 -41.07 -0.75
CA THR A 5 60.29 -39.92 -0.06
C THR A 5 59.19 -38.97 0.37
N ARG A 6 59.15 -38.66 1.68
CA ARG A 6 58.34 -37.60 2.27
C ARG A 6 59.01 -36.25 1.94
N GLU A 7 58.21 -35.30 1.47
CA GLU A 7 58.60 -33.88 1.52
C GLU A 7 57.73 -33.16 2.57
N ASP A 8 58.45 -32.49 3.46
CA ASP A 8 57.91 -31.69 4.56
C ASP A 8 57.29 -30.38 4.01
N GLY A 9 55.99 -30.18 4.19
CA GLY A 9 55.32 -28.93 3.87
C GLY A 9 55.41 -27.92 5.03
N ALA A 10 56.12 -26.81 4.79
CA ALA A 10 56.14 -25.66 5.70
C ALA A 10 54.75 -25.01 5.84
N PRO A 11 54.39 -24.38 6.96
CA PRO A 11 53.09 -23.73 7.15
C PRO A 11 52.96 -22.51 6.24
N LYS A 12 51.90 -22.48 5.40
CA LYS A 12 51.52 -21.30 4.61
C LYS A 12 51.15 -20.16 5.56
N ALA A 13 51.82 -19.04 5.43
CA ALA A 13 51.49 -17.77 6.08
C ALA A 13 50.05 -17.35 5.74
N PRO A 14 49.34 -16.64 6.63
CA PRO A 14 48.00 -16.13 6.33
C PRO A 14 48.05 -15.16 5.14
N ARG A 15 47.18 -15.39 4.15
CA ARG A 15 47.04 -14.49 3.04
C ARG A 15 46.66 -13.11 3.59
N GLN A 16 47.56 -12.16 3.38
CA GLN A 16 47.25 -10.73 3.54
C GLN A 16 46.03 -10.43 2.66
N ALA A 17 44.92 -9.97 3.24
CA ALA A 17 43.81 -9.38 2.53
C ALA A 17 44.40 -8.24 1.68
N SER A 18 44.18 -8.29 0.37
CA SER A 18 44.80 -7.36 -0.56
C SER A 18 44.38 -5.93 -0.17
N GLU A 19 45.36 -5.01 -0.18
CA GLU A 19 45.16 -3.56 0.04
C GLU A 19 44.11 -2.95 -0.91
N ALA A 20 43.81 -3.58 -2.05
CA ALA A 20 42.71 -3.24 -2.94
C ALA A 20 41.30 -3.43 -2.31
N SER A 21 41.15 -4.30 -1.29
CA SER A 21 39.88 -4.48 -0.56
C SER A 21 39.65 -3.41 0.54
N GLN A 22 40.73 -2.75 1.01
CA GLN A 22 40.61 -1.65 1.98
C GLN A 22 40.38 -0.28 1.33
N ALA A 23 40.75 -0.09 0.08
CA ALA A 23 40.64 1.19 -0.63
C ALA A 23 39.20 1.55 -1.09
N ASN A 24 38.21 0.64 -0.92
CA ASN A 24 36.85 0.82 -1.44
C ASN A 24 35.76 0.79 -0.35
N ARG A 25 36.09 0.89 0.93
CA ARG A 25 35.09 1.12 1.97
C ARG A 25 34.74 2.61 1.99
N ALA A 26 33.46 2.92 1.69
CA ALA A 26 32.96 4.27 1.84
C ALA A 26 33.15 4.75 3.30
N ASP A 27 33.58 5.99 3.45
CA ASP A 27 33.62 6.67 4.74
C ASP A 27 32.22 6.70 5.34
N SER A 28 32.03 6.19 6.56
CA SER A 28 30.72 6.11 7.22
C SER A 28 30.03 7.47 7.34
N ILE A 29 30.80 8.54 7.57
CA ILE A 29 30.28 9.91 7.63
C ILE A 29 29.77 10.33 6.24
N LEU A 30 30.49 10.01 5.18
CA LEU A 30 30.06 10.32 3.83
C LEU A 30 28.81 9.53 3.45
N VAL A 31 28.67 8.26 3.87
CA VAL A 31 27.47 7.46 3.66
C VAL A 31 26.24 8.13 4.28
N GLU A 32 26.34 8.59 5.52
CA GLU A 32 25.25 9.30 6.21
C GLU A 32 24.89 10.63 5.52
N ILE A 33 25.89 11.36 5.04
CA ILE A 33 25.68 12.60 4.27
C ILE A 33 24.93 12.30 2.96
N VAL A 34 25.34 11.26 2.24
CA VAL A 34 24.73 10.86 0.98
C VAL A 34 23.30 10.39 1.23
N GLU A 35 23.07 9.51 2.21
CA GLU A 35 21.74 9.01 2.59
C GLU A 35 20.79 10.19 2.94
N GLY A 36 21.23 11.11 3.79
CA GLY A 36 20.48 12.32 4.13
C GLY A 36 20.21 13.24 2.95
N THR A 37 21.17 13.35 2.01
CA THR A 37 21.00 14.13 0.78
C THR A 37 19.99 13.50 -0.16
N LEU A 38 20.05 12.17 -0.39
CA LEU A 38 19.06 11.43 -1.18
C LEU A 38 17.64 11.65 -0.64
N ALA A 39 17.45 11.48 0.66
CA ALA A 39 16.16 11.70 1.32
C ALA A 39 15.69 13.17 1.21
N SER A 40 16.61 14.12 1.22
CA SER A 40 16.28 15.54 1.04
C SER A 40 15.88 15.85 -0.39
N VAL A 41 16.59 15.33 -1.37
CA VAL A 41 16.28 15.50 -2.80
C VAL A 41 14.91 14.86 -3.13
N GLU A 42 14.63 13.66 -2.63
CA GLU A 42 13.31 13.02 -2.79
C GLU A 42 12.19 13.91 -2.27
N ARG A 43 12.31 14.45 -1.04
CA ARG A 43 11.34 15.39 -0.47
C ARG A 43 11.22 16.70 -1.25
N GLU A 44 12.32 17.22 -1.80
CA GLU A 44 12.32 18.43 -2.63
C GLU A 44 11.53 18.21 -3.92
N VAL A 45 11.70 17.03 -4.57
CA VAL A 45 10.93 16.62 -5.75
C VAL A 45 9.45 16.51 -5.42
N GLU A 46 9.09 15.78 -4.36
CA GLU A 46 7.70 15.62 -3.92
C GLU A 46 7.06 16.98 -3.57
N THR A 47 7.78 17.85 -2.88
CA THR A 47 7.30 19.19 -2.54
C THR A 47 7.07 20.04 -3.80
N ALA A 48 7.95 19.94 -4.79
CA ALA A 48 7.81 20.67 -6.05
C ALA A 48 6.56 20.19 -6.79
N ILE A 49 6.35 18.86 -6.91
CA ILE A 49 5.14 18.30 -7.52
C ILE A 49 3.89 18.83 -6.82
N ALA A 50 3.77 18.65 -5.49
CA ALA A 50 2.61 19.07 -4.72
C ALA A 50 2.27 20.56 -4.89
N ARG A 51 3.30 21.42 -5.05
CA ARG A 51 3.10 22.88 -5.17
C ARG A 51 2.74 23.34 -6.58
N THR A 52 3.09 22.57 -7.61
CA THR A 52 2.93 22.99 -9.01
C THR A 52 1.88 22.20 -9.77
N ALA A 53 1.50 21.02 -9.29
CA ALA A 53 0.41 20.23 -9.85
C ALA A 53 -0.93 20.95 -9.82
N ARG A 54 -1.80 20.61 -10.77
CA ARG A 54 -3.12 21.22 -10.94
C ARG A 54 -4.27 20.38 -10.41
N SER A 55 -4.16 19.06 -10.55
CA SER A 55 -5.20 18.16 -10.09
C SER A 55 -5.30 18.12 -8.57
N PRO A 56 -6.51 18.01 -8.02
CA PRO A 56 -6.71 17.78 -6.58
C PRO A 56 -6.11 16.47 -6.09
N MET A 57 -6.09 15.44 -6.94
CA MET A 57 -5.56 14.13 -6.58
C MET A 57 -4.06 14.21 -6.27
N ILE A 58 -3.27 14.87 -7.10
CA ILE A 58 -1.83 15.06 -6.87
C ILE A 58 -1.57 16.17 -5.85
N ARG A 59 -2.16 17.37 -6.03
CA ARG A 59 -1.85 18.54 -5.23
C ARG A 59 -2.35 18.45 -3.78
N ASP A 60 -3.60 18.00 -3.59
CA ASP A 60 -4.30 18.06 -2.30
C ASP A 60 -4.36 16.68 -1.61
N ALA A 61 -4.68 15.62 -2.36
CA ALA A 61 -4.70 14.25 -1.83
C ALA A 61 -3.31 13.59 -1.79
N HIS A 62 -2.29 14.15 -2.43
CA HIS A 62 -0.89 13.66 -2.45
C HIS A 62 -0.75 12.23 -2.98
N ASP A 63 -1.56 11.85 -3.98
CA ASP A 63 -1.45 10.53 -4.60
C ASP A 63 -0.37 10.51 -5.70
N PHE A 64 0.87 10.64 -5.27
CA PHE A 64 2.07 10.59 -6.09
C PHE A 64 3.29 10.17 -5.26
N ARG A 65 4.37 9.75 -5.93
CA ARG A 65 5.63 9.38 -5.27
C ARG A 65 6.82 9.75 -6.15
N ALA A 66 7.95 10.00 -5.48
CA ALA A 66 9.26 10.11 -6.10
C ALA A 66 10.18 8.96 -5.65
N GLY A 67 11.26 8.75 -6.38
CA GLY A 67 12.28 7.77 -6.04
C GLY A 67 13.58 8.05 -6.77
N ILE A 68 14.69 7.64 -6.15
CA ILE A 68 16.02 7.79 -6.71
C ILE A 68 16.63 6.40 -6.92
N HIS A 69 17.19 6.18 -8.11
CA HIS A 69 17.82 4.92 -8.50
C HIS A 69 19.26 5.18 -8.95
N ASP A 70 20.13 4.23 -8.71
CA ASP A 70 21.50 4.29 -9.23
C ASP A 70 21.55 3.93 -10.72
N ARG A 71 22.77 4.01 -11.31
CA ARG A 71 22.99 3.63 -12.70
C ARG A 71 22.69 2.15 -13.01
N ARG A 72 22.73 1.28 -12.00
CA ARG A 72 22.37 -0.15 -12.10
C ARG A 72 20.87 -0.39 -11.91
N LEU A 73 20.07 0.66 -11.92
CA LEU A 73 18.61 0.66 -11.77
C LEU A 73 18.12 0.26 -10.37
N ARG A 74 19.01 0.21 -9.37
CA ARG A 74 18.68 -0.15 -8.00
C ARG A 74 18.09 1.03 -7.26
N LYS A 75 16.99 0.83 -6.58
CA LYS A 75 16.36 1.87 -5.76
C LYS A 75 17.20 2.17 -4.52
N LEU A 76 17.54 3.44 -4.33
CA LEU A 76 18.37 3.93 -3.22
C LEU A 76 17.57 4.46 -2.06
N THR A 77 16.43 5.12 -2.31
CA THR A 77 15.59 5.72 -1.29
C THR A 77 14.53 4.76 -0.80
N GLY A 78 14.30 4.72 0.51
CA GLY A 78 13.46 3.73 1.17
C GLY A 78 12.13 4.25 1.70
N ARG A 79 11.84 5.52 1.54
CA ARG A 79 10.71 6.17 2.18
C ARG A 79 9.36 5.70 1.64
N SER A 80 9.27 5.44 0.35
CA SER A 80 8.06 4.94 -0.27
C SER A 80 8.38 3.98 -1.43
N TYR A 81 7.38 3.27 -1.93
CA TYR A 81 7.54 2.53 -3.16
C TYR A 81 7.69 3.49 -4.35
N SER A 82 8.39 3.06 -5.38
CA SER A 82 8.50 3.77 -6.65
C SER A 82 8.40 2.78 -7.79
N ALA A 83 8.00 3.26 -8.96
CA ALA A 83 8.03 2.46 -10.17
C ALA A 83 9.46 1.98 -10.48
N LEU A 84 9.61 1.09 -11.46
CA LEU A 84 10.91 0.59 -11.90
C LEU A 84 11.44 1.45 -13.05
N VAL A 85 12.77 1.63 -13.10
CA VAL A 85 13.45 2.24 -14.24
C VAL A 85 13.75 1.22 -15.35
N HIS A 86 13.64 -0.07 -15.03
CA HIS A 86 13.94 -1.18 -15.94
C HIS A 86 13.23 -1.10 -17.30
N PRO A 87 11.91 -0.77 -17.39
CA PRO A 87 11.23 -0.65 -18.68
C PRO A 87 11.84 0.42 -19.59
N ILE A 88 12.27 1.53 -18.99
CA ILE A 88 12.94 2.61 -19.73
C ILE A 88 14.30 2.15 -20.23
N ALA A 89 15.11 1.52 -19.37
CA ALA A 89 16.45 1.06 -19.74
C ALA A 89 16.43 -0.12 -20.75
N ARG A 90 15.37 -0.93 -20.77
CA ARG A 90 15.14 -1.98 -21.76
C ARG A 90 14.96 -1.39 -23.16
N ASP A 91 14.09 -0.36 -23.29
CA ASP A 91 13.73 0.21 -24.58
C ASP A 91 14.71 1.33 -25.01
N PHE A 92 15.36 1.97 -24.06
CA PHE A 92 16.37 3.01 -24.24
C PHE A 92 17.62 2.66 -23.42
N PRO A 93 18.59 1.91 -23.98
CA PRO A 93 19.81 1.56 -23.26
C PRO A 93 20.49 2.78 -22.65
N VAL A 94 20.99 2.66 -21.42
CA VAL A 94 21.51 3.77 -20.62
C VAL A 94 22.59 4.58 -21.37
N GLU A 95 23.38 3.91 -22.19
CA GLU A 95 24.47 4.52 -23.02
C GLU A 95 23.91 5.38 -24.16
N THR A 96 22.67 5.20 -24.54
CA THR A 96 21.99 5.98 -25.59
C THR A 96 21.32 7.23 -25.10
N MET A 97 21.13 7.36 -23.80
CA MET A 97 20.48 8.50 -23.17
C MET A 97 21.32 9.77 -23.30
N ARG A 98 20.68 10.94 -23.32
CA ARG A 98 21.33 12.24 -23.51
C ARG A 98 20.84 13.23 -22.44
N PRO A 99 21.66 14.23 -22.06
CA PRO A 99 21.23 15.31 -21.18
C PRO A 99 19.98 16.00 -21.69
N GLY A 100 18.98 16.18 -20.82
CA GLY A 100 17.68 16.77 -21.16
C GLY A 100 16.64 15.76 -21.67
N ASP A 101 16.98 14.46 -21.78
CA ASP A 101 15.97 13.42 -22.00
C ASP A 101 15.06 13.29 -20.78
N VAL A 102 13.75 13.17 -21.04
CA VAL A 102 12.73 12.82 -20.07
C VAL A 102 11.94 11.66 -20.63
N PHE A 103 11.91 10.56 -19.92
CA PHE A 103 11.19 9.36 -20.31
C PHE A 103 9.83 9.28 -19.60
N PHE A 104 8.89 8.61 -20.25
CA PHE A 104 7.53 8.45 -19.77
C PHE A 104 6.97 7.08 -20.11
N HIS A 105 6.12 6.51 -19.25
CA HIS A 105 5.30 5.33 -19.53
C HIS A 105 4.15 5.22 -18.51
N ASN A 106 3.09 4.51 -18.89
CA ASN A 106 2.03 4.06 -17.98
C ASN A 106 1.46 2.68 -18.34
N ASP A 107 1.99 2.03 -19.35
CA ASP A 107 1.52 0.69 -19.75
C ASP A 107 1.84 -0.33 -18.67
N VAL A 108 0.80 -0.92 -18.08
CA VAL A 108 0.88 -1.86 -16.97
C VAL A 108 1.67 -3.12 -17.35
N TYR A 109 1.46 -3.62 -18.57
CA TYR A 109 2.09 -4.85 -19.04
C TYR A 109 3.53 -4.67 -19.50
N LEU A 110 3.90 -3.46 -19.91
CA LEU A 110 5.27 -3.13 -20.32
C LEU A 110 6.10 -2.47 -19.20
N SER A 111 5.48 -2.17 -18.05
CA SER A 111 6.15 -1.52 -16.91
C SER A 111 6.87 -2.49 -15.97
N GLU A 112 6.92 -3.75 -16.30
CA GLU A 112 7.56 -4.79 -15.47
C GLU A 112 7.04 -4.81 -14.01
N GLY A 113 5.73 -4.62 -13.84
CA GLY A 113 5.07 -4.59 -12.55
C GLY A 113 5.25 -3.29 -11.74
N GLY A 114 6.01 -2.33 -12.25
CA GLY A 114 6.24 -1.04 -11.58
C GLY A 114 5.05 -0.09 -11.65
N ILE A 115 4.20 -0.21 -12.67
CA ILE A 115 2.92 0.49 -12.81
C ILE A 115 1.81 -0.54 -12.72
N GLY A 116 0.85 -0.29 -11.86
CA GLY A 116 -0.20 -1.28 -11.58
C GLY A 116 -1.55 -0.97 -12.23
N HIS A 117 -1.81 0.29 -12.60
CA HIS A 117 -2.99 0.72 -13.36
C HIS A 117 -2.68 1.98 -14.18
N LEU A 118 -3.44 2.18 -15.25
CA LEU A 118 -3.12 3.19 -16.25
C LEU A 118 -3.12 4.65 -15.76
N PRO A 119 -3.93 5.08 -14.76
CA PRO A 119 -3.87 6.45 -14.26
C PRO A 119 -2.55 6.84 -13.57
N ASP A 120 -1.72 5.87 -13.18
CA ASP A 120 -0.38 6.13 -12.64
C ASP A 120 0.57 6.47 -13.80
N LEU A 121 0.84 7.75 -14.03
CA LEU A 121 1.75 8.21 -15.07
C LEU A 121 3.16 8.36 -14.50
N CYS A 122 4.14 7.75 -15.14
CA CYS A 122 5.50 7.67 -14.62
C CYS A 122 6.49 8.45 -15.49
N VAL A 123 7.20 9.38 -14.86
CA VAL A 123 8.27 10.20 -15.45
C VAL A 123 9.61 9.77 -14.89
N THR A 124 10.62 9.59 -15.76
CA THR A 124 11.99 9.21 -15.38
C THR A 124 13.00 10.13 -16.05
N VAL A 125 13.92 10.70 -15.27
CA VAL A 125 14.97 11.59 -15.73
C VAL A 125 16.34 11.01 -15.38
N PRO A 126 17.24 10.81 -16.36
CA PRO A 126 18.62 10.40 -16.11
C PRO A 126 19.45 11.56 -15.53
N VAL A 127 20.29 11.23 -14.56
CA VAL A 127 21.27 12.16 -13.96
C VAL A 127 22.60 11.97 -14.63
N PHE A 128 23.19 13.06 -15.12
CA PHE A 128 24.49 13.03 -15.81
C PHE A 128 25.61 13.63 -14.96
N HIS A 129 26.77 12.98 -15.01
CA HIS A 129 28.02 13.52 -14.50
C HIS A 129 29.17 13.10 -15.44
N GLY A 130 30.00 14.06 -15.87
CA GLY A 130 31.07 13.79 -16.82
C GLY A 130 30.62 13.26 -18.20
N GLY A 131 29.36 13.53 -18.59
CA GLY A 131 28.78 13.06 -19.85
C GLY A 131 28.19 11.64 -19.82
N GLU A 132 28.23 10.96 -18.67
CA GLU A 132 27.64 9.64 -18.45
C GLU A 132 26.47 9.68 -17.48
N VAL A 133 25.52 8.77 -17.66
CA VAL A 133 24.43 8.57 -16.67
C VAL A 133 25.00 7.94 -15.41
N VAL A 134 24.70 8.53 -14.26
CA VAL A 134 25.16 8.07 -12.94
C VAL A 134 24.03 7.68 -11.99
N ALA A 135 22.81 8.18 -12.22
CA ALA A 135 21.62 7.89 -11.43
C ALA A 135 20.36 8.22 -12.23
N PHE A 136 19.18 7.97 -11.62
CA PHE A 136 17.88 8.34 -12.16
C PHE A 136 17.02 8.95 -11.05
N VAL A 137 16.26 9.98 -11.40
CA VAL A 137 15.16 10.51 -10.60
C VAL A 137 13.86 10.13 -11.30
N GLN A 138 12.95 9.57 -10.55
CA GLN A 138 11.67 9.11 -11.05
C GLN A 138 10.55 9.67 -10.19
N ALA A 139 9.44 10.03 -10.81
CA ALA A 139 8.18 10.31 -10.13
C ALA A 139 7.03 9.64 -10.89
N PHE A 140 6.00 9.28 -10.18
CA PHE A 140 4.72 8.93 -10.75
C PHE A 140 3.59 9.52 -9.92
N GLY A 141 2.48 9.86 -10.55
CA GLY A 141 1.29 10.37 -9.90
C GLY A 141 0.03 9.76 -10.50
N HIS A 142 -1.00 9.65 -9.66
CA HIS A 142 -2.31 9.22 -10.07
C HIS A 142 -3.08 10.41 -10.68
N HIS A 143 -3.17 10.44 -12.01
CA HIS A 143 -3.83 11.53 -12.73
C HIS A 143 -5.36 11.41 -12.71
N ASP A 144 -6.05 12.54 -12.79
CA ASP A 144 -7.51 12.59 -12.67
C ASP A 144 -8.22 11.81 -13.78
N ASP A 145 -7.75 11.91 -15.03
CA ASP A 145 -8.39 11.25 -16.19
C ASP A 145 -7.41 11.11 -17.35
N ILE A 146 -7.33 9.90 -17.90
CA ILE A 146 -6.54 9.55 -19.10
C ILE A 146 -7.39 8.88 -20.18
N GLY A 147 -8.73 9.09 -20.14
CA GLY A 147 -9.67 8.50 -21.08
C GLY A 147 -10.32 7.22 -20.56
N GLY A 148 -10.59 6.28 -21.46
CA GLY A 148 -11.28 5.05 -21.12
C GLY A 148 -12.81 5.19 -21.05
N ALA A 149 -13.48 4.16 -20.55
CA ALA A 149 -14.93 4.00 -20.61
C ALA A 149 -15.70 4.99 -19.70
N VAL A 150 -15.09 5.41 -18.59
CA VAL A 150 -15.76 6.24 -17.57
C VAL A 150 -14.91 7.44 -17.18
N PRO A 151 -15.51 8.54 -16.66
CA PRO A 151 -14.77 9.63 -16.07
C PRO A 151 -13.87 9.13 -14.93
N GLY A 152 -12.62 9.60 -14.91
CA GLY A 152 -11.63 9.17 -13.94
C GLY A 152 -10.85 7.92 -14.32
N SER A 153 -11.14 7.32 -15.49
CA SER A 153 -10.36 6.19 -16.05
C SER A 153 -10.31 4.94 -15.13
N MET A 154 -11.33 4.76 -14.30
CA MET A 154 -11.40 3.65 -13.36
C MET A 154 -12.75 2.91 -13.45
N PRO A 155 -13.07 2.25 -14.59
CA PRO A 155 -14.31 1.50 -14.74
C PRO A 155 -14.31 0.28 -13.79
N SER A 156 -15.32 0.22 -12.91
CA SER A 156 -15.45 -0.85 -11.89
C SER A 156 -15.79 -2.23 -12.49
N ALA A 157 -16.26 -2.27 -13.73
CA ALA A 157 -16.68 -3.48 -14.43
C ALA A 157 -15.95 -3.66 -15.78
N ALA A 158 -14.74 -3.09 -15.93
CA ALA A 158 -13.92 -3.30 -17.11
C ALA A 158 -13.64 -4.78 -17.35
N ARG A 159 -13.68 -5.19 -18.61
CA ARG A 159 -13.36 -6.56 -19.06
C ARG A 159 -12.08 -6.62 -19.88
N SER A 160 -11.52 -5.46 -20.18
CA SER A 160 -10.29 -5.33 -20.96
C SER A 160 -9.55 -4.07 -20.55
N ALA A 161 -8.22 -4.11 -20.54
CA ALA A 161 -7.36 -2.94 -20.31
C ALA A 161 -7.62 -1.79 -21.31
N PHE A 162 -8.15 -2.09 -22.50
CA PHE A 162 -8.56 -1.07 -23.48
C PHE A 162 -9.73 -0.20 -23.00
N GLU A 163 -10.50 -0.63 -22.03
CA GLU A 163 -11.58 0.15 -21.43
C GLU A 163 -11.07 1.12 -20.34
N GLU A 164 -9.85 0.92 -19.84
CA GLU A 164 -9.30 1.61 -18.66
C GLU A 164 -8.62 2.94 -18.99
N GLY A 165 -8.25 3.18 -20.25
CA GLY A 165 -7.67 4.44 -20.68
C GLY A 165 -6.53 4.28 -21.70
N LEU A 166 -5.79 5.36 -21.89
CA LEU A 166 -4.68 5.40 -22.83
C LEU A 166 -3.47 4.66 -22.26
N MET A 167 -3.02 3.62 -22.95
CA MET A 167 -1.77 2.91 -22.65
C MET A 167 -0.63 3.51 -23.46
N VAL A 168 0.42 3.95 -22.78
CA VAL A 168 1.62 4.51 -23.40
C VAL A 168 2.82 3.66 -23.01
N PRO A 169 3.47 2.99 -23.97
CA PRO A 169 4.71 2.26 -23.70
C PRO A 169 5.84 3.23 -23.31
N PRO A 170 7.02 2.75 -22.91
CA PRO A 170 8.18 3.62 -22.72
C PRO A 170 8.47 4.49 -23.94
N ILE A 171 8.44 5.80 -23.76
CA ILE A 171 8.74 6.80 -24.80
C ILE A 171 9.65 7.90 -24.26
N LYS A 172 10.30 8.65 -25.15
CA LYS A 172 10.85 9.97 -24.80
C LYS A 172 9.73 11.00 -24.82
N LEU A 173 9.38 11.53 -23.64
CA LEU A 173 8.46 12.65 -23.52
C LEU A 173 9.15 13.98 -23.84
N TRP A 174 10.45 14.10 -23.49
CA TRP A 174 11.33 15.16 -23.95
C TRP A 174 12.58 14.51 -24.56
N ASP A 175 13.04 15.01 -25.68
CA ASP A 175 14.29 14.61 -26.34
C ASP A 175 15.29 15.78 -26.28
N GLN A 176 16.33 15.62 -25.46
CA GLN A 176 17.35 16.62 -25.23
C GLN A 176 16.80 18.03 -24.91
N GLY A 177 15.81 18.07 -24.03
CA GLY A 177 15.15 19.31 -23.58
C GLY A 177 14.01 19.79 -24.48
N VAL A 178 13.72 19.10 -25.57
CA VAL A 178 12.61 19.45 -26.48
C VAL A 178 11.40 18.57 -26.21
N PRO A 179 10.25 19.12 -25.77
CA PRO A 179 9.04 18.35 -25.54
C PRO A 179 8.51 17.65 -26.80
N ASN A 180 8.10 16.41 -26.69
CA ASN A 180 7.41 15.66 -27.74
C ASN A 180 5.96 16.15 -27.87
N ALA A 181 5.75 17.20 -28.65
CA ALA A 181 4.45 17.82 -28.84
C ALA A 181 3.38 16.86 -29.39
N ALA A 182 3.78 15.87 -30.19
CA ALA A 182 2.83 14.89 -30.72
C ALA A 182 2.31 13.96 -29.60
N ALA A 183 3.21 13.42 -28.76
CA ALA A 183 2.81 12.59 -27.62
C ALA A 183 1.91 13.36 -26.65
N LEU A 184 2.30 14.57 -26.25
CA LEU A 184 1.51 15.42 -25.34
C LEU A 184 0.11 15.72 -25.92
N ARG A 185 0.00 16.01 -27.22
CA ARG A 185 -1.30 16.26 -27.88
C ARG A 185 -2.18 15.01 -27.92
N ILE A 186 -1.61 13.82 -28.12
CA ILE A 186 -2.36 12.56 -28.08
C ILE A 186 -2.86 12.31 -26.66
N MET A 187 -2.01 12.45 -25.64
CA MET A 187 -2.37 12.22 -24.24
C MET A 187 -3.48 13.18 -23.80
N THR A 188 -3.28 14.49 -23.99
CA THR A 188 -4.27 15.51 -23.58
C THR A 188 -5.60 15.40 -24.37
N ARG A 189 -5.56 14.96 -25.64
CA ARG A 189 -6.79 14.76 -26.44
C ARG A 189 -7.62 13.59 -25.93
N ASN A 190 -7.01 12.59 -25.32
CA ASN A 190 -7.71 11.43 -24.77
C ASN A 190 -8.27 11.67 -23.36
N SER A 191 -7.80 12.70 -22.64
CA SER A 191 -8.29 13.04 -21.31
C SER A 191 -9.54 13.93 -21.36
N ARG A 192 -10.46 13.72 -20.42
CA ARG A 192 -11.59 14.63 -20.13
C ARG A 192 -11.15 15.86 -19.34
N MET A 193 -9.94 15.83 -18.76
CA MET A 193 -9.30 16.86 -17.94
C MET A 193 -7.95 17.31 -18.54
N PRO A 194 -7.91 17.79 -19.80
CA PRO A 194 -6.66 17.98 -20.54
C PRO A 194 -5.72 19.00 -19.88
N ASP A 195 -6.26 20.05 -19.26
CA ASP A 195 -5.45 21.10 -18.60
C ASP A 195 -4.82 20.61 -17.30
N SER A 196 -5.53 19.76 -16.52
CA SER A 196 -4.99 19.11 -15.33
C SER A 196 -3.88 18.15 -15.73
N LEU A 197 -4.14 17.27 -16.69
CA LEU A 197 -3.16 16.30 -17.19
C LEU A 197 -1.87 16.97 -17.67
N ALA A 198 -1.99 18.02 -18.52
CA ALA A 198 -0.83 18.73 -19.02
C ALA A 198 -0.03 19.41 -17.91
N GLY A 199 -0.73 20.04 -16.95
CA GLY A 199 -0.09 20.75 -15.84
C GLY A 199 0.58 19.82 -14.84
N ASP A 200 0.01 18.65 -14.58
CA ASP A 200 0.57 17.65 -13.67
C ASP A 200 1.81 16.97 -14.29
N LEU A 201 1.77 16.63 -15.58
CA LEU A 201 2.95 16.13 -16.30
C LEU A 201 4.11 17.15 -16.31
N ASP A 202 3.80 18.44 -16.53
CA ASP A 202 4.81 19.50 -16.46
C ASP A 202 5.43 19.62 -15.06
N ALA A 203 4.58 19.51 -14.02
CA ALA A 203 5.02 19.50 -12.62
C ALA A 203 5.97 18.33 -12.32
N GLU A 204 5.63 17.12 -12.75
CA GLU A 204 6.46 15.92 -12.55
C GLU A 204 7.79 16.02 -13.32
N CYS A 205 7.76 16.41 -14.61
CA CYS A 205 8.95 16.61 -15.41
C CYS A 205 9.90 17.64 -14.78
N SER A 206 9.36 18.81 -14.41
CA SER A 206 10.13 19.90 -13.82
C SER A 206 10.74 19.53 -12.47
N ALA A 207 9.98 18.81 -11.64
CA ALA A 207 10.45 18.34 -10.33
C ALA A 207 11.55 17.27 -10.48
N CYS A 208 11.39 16.30 -11.39
CA CYS A 208 12.43 15.29 -11.64
C CYS A 208 13.72 15.93 -12.20
N LEU A 209 13.62 16.93 -13.08
CA LEU A 209 14.77 17.71 -13.57
C LEU A 209 15.44 18.50 -12.43
N LEU A 210 14.67 19.06 -11.48
CA LEU A 210 15.22 19.69 -10.28
C LEU A 210 16.02 18.67 -9.45
N GLY A 211 15.44 17.49 -9.18
CA GLY A 211 16.10 16.42 -8.46
C GLY A 211 17.39 15.96 -9.14
N ALA A 212 17.36 15.83 -10.48
CA ALA A 212 18.53 15.44 -11.26
C ALA A 212 19.68 16.46 -11.12
N ARG A 213 19.40 17.76 -11.12
CA ARG A 213 20.43 18.79 -10.87
C ARG A 213 21.00 18.66 -9.46
N ARG A 214 20.15 18.49 -8.45
CA ARG A 214 20.59 18.34 -7.04
C ARG A 214 21.49 17.12 -6.84
N LEU A 215 21.18 16.02 -7.49
CA LEU A 215 22.06 14.85 -7.48
C LEU A 215 23.37 15.11 -8.24
N GLY A 216 23.33 15.82 -9.38
CA GLY A 216 24.54 16.23 -10.09
C GLY A 216 25.50 17.02 -9.19
N GLU A 217 25.00 17.98 -8.40
CA GLU A 217 25.80 18.75 -7.43
C GLU A 217 26.49 17.84 -6.39
N LEU A 218 25.85 16.72 -5.99
CA LEU A 218 26.45 15.74 -5.09
C LEU A 218 27.66 15.05 -5.73
N PHE A 219 27.51 14.60 -6.99
CA PHE A 219 28.60 14.01 -7.76
C PHE A 219 29.74 14.99 -8.04
N ASP A 220 29.43 16.26 -8.34
CA ASP A 220 30.42 17.31 -8.54
C ASP A 220 31.26 17.56 -7.28
N ARG A 221 30.61 17.48 -6.10
CA ARG A 221 31.27 17.76 -4.82
C ARG A 221 32.18 16.63 -4.33
N TYR A 222 31.76 15.37 -4.49
CA TYR A 222 32.45 14.24 -3.86
C TYR A 222 33.08 13.27 -4.88
N GLY A 223 32.78 13.43 -6.14
CA GLY A 223 33.27 12.57 -7.22
C GLY A 223 32.47 11.26 -7.34
N ARG A 224 32.44 10.74 -8.56
CA ARG A 224 31.64 9.57 -8.93
C ARG A 224 31.94 8.33 -8.11
N ALA A 225 33.24 7.96 -8.01
CA ALA A 225 33.62 6.72 -7.33
C ALA A 225 33.23 6.69 -5.85
N ALA A 226 33.36 7.84 -5.15
CA ALA A 226 32.97 7.95 -3.76
C ALA A 226 31.44 7.81 -3.57
N ILE A 227 30.65 8.45 -4.44
CA ILE A 227 29.19 8.37 -4.36
C ILE A 227 28.67 6.97 -4.72
N GLU A 228 29.20 6.33 -5.77
CA GLU A 228 28.82 4.95 -6.13
C GLU A 228 29.15 3.97 -4.99
N ALA A 229 30.30 4.14 -4.31
CA ALA A 229 30.64 3.35 -3.12
C ALA A 229 29.66 3.60 -1.95
N CYS A 230 29.18 4.84 -1.76
CA CYS A 230 28.14 5.12 -0.77
C CYS A 230 26.80 4.45 -1.13
N PHE A 231 26.42 4.44 -2.41
CA PHE A 231 25.21 3.74 -2.87
C PHE A 231 25.26 2.24 -2.58
N ASP A 232 26.39 1.60 -2.86
CA ASP A 232 26.60 0.19 -2.50
C ASP A 232 26.50 -0.01 -0.97
N ALA A 233 27.14 0.84 -0.17
CA ALA A 233 27.09 0.76 1.29
C ALA A 233 25.67 0.97 1.87
N ILE A 234 24.85 1.86 1.31
CA ILE A 234 23.46 2.09 1.71
C ILE A 234 22.60 0.83 1.46
N ILE A 235 22.78 0.21 0.30
CA ILE A 235 22.08 -1.04 -0.06
C ILE A 235 22.50 -2.19 0.86
N ASP A 236 23.82 -2.38 1.04
CA ASP A 236 24.39 -3.42 1.89
C ASP A 236 23.94 -3.27 3.35
N LYS A 237 23.90 -2.03 3.88
CA LYS A 237 23.37 -1.71 5.22
C LYS A 237 21.94 -2.21 5.39
N THR A 238 21.07 -1.99 4.39
CA THR A 238 19.69 -2.46 4.43
C THR A 238 19.63 -3.99 4.41
N THR A 239 20.38 -4.64 3.53
CA THR A 239 20.45 -6.10 3.44
C THR A 239 20.87 -6.72 4.77
N GLU A 240 21.97 -6.22 5.38
CA GLU A 240 22.48 -6.71 6.65
C GLU A 240 21.49 -6.49 7.80
N THR A 241 20.91 -5.30 7.87
CA THR A 241 19.94 -4.93 8.91
C THR A 241 18.70 -5.83 8.86
N PHE A 242 18.11 -6.00 7.68
CA PHE A 242 16.94 -6.87 7.53
C PHE A 242 17.26 -8.31 7.87
N ARG A 243 18.36 -8.85 7.36
CA ARG A 243 18.78 -10.22 7.67
C ARG A 243 18.94 -10.45 9.17
N ARG A 244 19.71 -9.60 9.84
CA ARG A 244 20.11 -9.80 11.24
C ARG A 244 19.02 -9.41 12.23
N GLU A 245 18.31 -8.31 12.00
CA GLU A 245 17.40 -7.76 13.00
C GLU A 245 15.95 -8.22 12.82
N LEU A 246 15.56 -8.61 11.61
CA LEU A 246 14.19 -8.97 11.29
C LEU A 246 14.05 -10.45 10.94
N LEU A 247 14.74 -10.92 9.90
CA LEU A 247 14.53 -12.28 9.39
C LEU A 247 14.99 -13.35 10.39
N ALA A 248 16.05 -13.10 11.14
CA ALA A 248 16.53 -14.00 12.21
C ALA A 248 15.47 -14.27 13.31
N LYS A 249 14.39 -13.50 13.36
CA LYS A 249 13.26 -13.72 14.30
C LYS A 249 12.18 -14.64 13.76
N ILE A 250 12.23 -14.99 12.49
CA ILE A 250 11.29 -15.92 11.88
C ILE A 250 11.88 -17.31 12.01
N PRO A 251 11.24 -18.26 12.70
CA PRO A 251 11.73 -19.63 12.76
C PRO A 251 11.84 -20.27 11.38
N ASP A 252 12.87 -21.12 11.19
CA ASP A 252 13.00 -21.92 9.98
C ASP A 252 11.79 -22.85 9.81
N GLY A 253 11.31 -23.02 8.59
CA GLY A 253 10.14 -23.85 8.31
C GLY A 253 9.37 -23.42 7.07
N GLU A 254 8.25 -24.10 6.85
CA GLU A 254 7.31 -23.79 5.80
C GLU A 254 5.95 -23.40 6.40
N TYR A 255 5.41 -22.29 5.95
CA TYR A 255 4.18 -21.69 6.46
C TYR A 255 3.26 -21.33 5.29
N VAL A 256 1.97 -21.53 5.44
CA VAL A 256 0.99 -21.26 4.38
C VAL A 256 -0.12 -20.36 4.90
N TRP A 257 -0.48 -19.35 4.12
CA TRP A 257 -1.62 -18.49 4.35
C TRP A 257 -2.25 -18.05 3.03
N GLU A 258 -3.55 -17.87 3.04
CA GLU A 258 -4.29 -17.27 1.91
C GLU A 258 -5.33 -16.29 2.40
N ASP A 259 -5.57 -15.24 1.62
CA ASP A 259 -6.64 -14.29 1.82
C ASP A 259 -7.33 -14.01 0.48
N TYR A 260 -8.42 -13.25 0.49
CA TYR A 260 -9.32 -13.21 -0.64
C TYR A 260 -9.76 -11.79 -0.97
N ALA A 261 -9.87 -11.48 -2.28
CA ALA A 261 -10.77 -10.47 -2.77
C ALA A 261 -12.18 -11.10 -2.95
N GLU A 262 -13.22 -10.30 -2.80
CA GLU A 262 -14.61 -10.79 -2.65
C GLU A 262 -15.44 -10.73 -3.91
N HIS A 263 -15.03 -9.91 -4.88
CA HIS A 263 -15.68 -9.76 -6.20
C HIS A 263 -14.74 -9.06 -7.18
N ASP A 264 -15.05 -9.16 -8.46
CA ASP A 264 -14.27 -8.56 -9.55
C ASP A 264 -15.02 -7.48 -10.34
N GLY A 265 -16.22 -7.10 -9.92
CA GLY A 265 -17.08 -6.12 -10.58
C GLY A 265 -17.81 -6.63 -11.82
N VAL A 266 -17.59 -7.87 -12.23
CA VAL A 266 -18.18 -8.49 -13.43
C VAL A 266 -18.99 -9.73 -13.10
N ASP A 267 -18.41 -10.66 -12.37
CA ASP A 267 -19.08 -11.88 -11.90
C ASP A 267 -19.76 -11.61 -10.53
N PRO A 268 -20.75 -12.40 -10.14
CA PRO A 268 -21.30 -12.36 -8.78
C PRO A 268 -20.20 -12.50 -7.73
N PRO A 269 -20.40 -11.96 -6.51
CA PRO A 269 -19.43 -12.07 -5.43
C PRO A 269 -18.98 -13.52 -5.19
N ARG A 270 -17.66 -13.69 -5.14
CA ARG A 270 -16.99 -14.98 -4.88
C ARG A 270 -15.58 -14.74 -4.36
N LEU A 271 -15.00 -15.78 -3.75
CA LEU A 271 -13.64 -15.69 -3.24
C LEU A 271 -12.61 -15.81 -4.37
N HIS A 272 -11.75 -14.82 -4.48
CA HIS A 272 -10.57 -14.80 -5.35
C HIS A 272 -9.33 -14.91 -4.46
N ALA A 273 -8.79 -16.14 -4.34
CA ALA A 273 -7.69 -16.44 -3.42
C ALA A 273 -6.37 -15.83 -3.87
N GLN A 274 -5.63 -15.31 -2.91
CA GLN A 274 -4.23 -14.93 -3.01
C GLN A 274 -3.48 -15.71 -1.93
N ARG A 275 -2.50 -16.51 -2.33
CA ARG A 275 -1.81 -17.47 -1.46
C ARG A 275 -0.32 -17.20 -1.43
N ILE A 276 0.27 -17.36 -0.26
CA ILE A 276 1.72 -17.43 -0.05
C ILE A 276 2.06 -18.71 0.70
N THR A 277 2.94 -19.52 0.13
CA THR A 277 3.72 -20.49 0.87
C THR A 277 5.09 -19.86 1.14
N LEU A 278 5.37 -19.57 2.41
CA LEU A 278 6.61 -18.96 2.87
C LEU A 278 7.54 -20.07 3.37
N THR A 279 8.69 -20.25 2.72
CA THR A 279 9.79 -21.07 3.23
C THR A 279 10.86 -20.19 3.84
N VAL A 280 11.28 -20.48 5.05
CA VAL A 280 12.32 -19.75 5.79
C VAL A 280 13.48 -20.69 6.05
N ASP A 281 14.68 -20.27 5.63
CA ASP A 281 15.96 -20.90 5.95
C ASP A 281 16.98 -19.80 6.25
N ASN A 282 17.16 -19.49 7.52
CA ASN A 282 18.07 -18.43 7.99
C ASN A 282 19.54 -18.72 7.68
N SER A 283 19.89 -19.97 7.34
CA SER A 283 21.26 -20.35 6.96
C SER A 283 21.55 -20.16 5.48
N ALA A 284 20.50 -20.00 4.64
CA ALA A 284 20.64 -19.84 3.21
C ALA A 284 21.12 -18.45 2.80
N GLU A 285 21.71 -18.34 1.60
CA GLU A 285 22.06 -17.07 0.97
C GLU A 285 20.80 -16.22 0.75
N VAL A 286 19.72 -16.84 0.26
CA VAL A 286 18.38 -16.25 0.14
C VAL A 286 17.49 -16.87 1.22
N PRO A 287 17.26 -16.16 2.36
CA PRO A 287 16.58 -16.75 3.52
C PRO A 287 15.08 -16.92 3.36
N LEU A 288 14.44 -16.19 2.47
CA LEU A 288 12.99 -16.25 2.25
C LEU A 288 12.64 -16.69 0.84
N VAL A 289 11.77 -17.68 0.73
CA VAL A 289 11.11 -18.03 -0.54
C VAL A 289 9.61 -17.79 -0.37
N LEU A 290 9.04 -16.93 -1.21
CA LEU A 290 7.62 -16.65 -1.27
C LEU A 290 7.05 -17.28 -2.54
N ASP A 291 6.32 -18.38 -2.39
CA ASP A 291 5.68 -19.09 -3.50
C ASP A 291 4.18 -18.72 -3.54
N PHE A 292 3.75 -18.13 -4.65
CA PHE A 292 2.38 -17.68 -4.89
C PHE A 292 1.52 -18.72 -5.60
N THR A 293 2.02 -19.95 -5.79
CA THR A 293 1.25 -21.06 -6.39
C THR A 293 -0.01 -21.34 -5.59
N GLY A 294 -1.15 -21.49 -6.28
CA GLY A 294 -2.47 -21.61 -5.68
C GLY A 294 -3.26 -20.30 -5.64
N THR A 295 -2.67 -19.18 -6.07
CA THR A 295 -3.43 -17.95 -6.35
C THR A 295 -4.45 -18.21 -7.46
N SER A 296 -5.66 -17.68 -7.31
CA SER A 296 -6.79 -17.87 -8.24
C SER A 296 -6.45 -17.50 -9.69
N PRO A 297 -7.12 -18.11 -10.66
CA PRO A 297 -7.07 -17.67 -12.06
C PRO A 297 -7.38 -16.18 -12.20
N GLN A 298 -6.88 -15.57 -13.27
CA GLN A 298 -7.17 -14.16 -13.56
C GLN A 298 -8.68 -13.89 -13.58
N ALA A 299 -9.07 -12.75 -12.98
CA ALA A 299 -10.44 -12.30 -12.95
C ALA A 299 -10.87 -11.76 -14.32
N LYS A 300 -12.17 -11.82 -14.60
CA LYS A 300 -12.74 -11.17 -15.78
C LYS A 300 -12.78 -9.66 -15.62
N GLY A 301 -12.91 -9.19 -14.39
CA GLY A 301 -12.96 -7.80 -14.01
C GLY A 301 -11.61 -7.22 -13.61
N PRO A 302 -11.55 -5.94 -13.25
CA PRO A 302 -10.31 -5.15 -13.19
C PRO A 302 -9.43 -5.37 -11.97
N ILE A 303 -9.57 -6.45 -11.23
CA ILE A 303 -8.79 -6.70 -10.00
C ILE A 303 -7.42 -7.35 -10.22
N ASN A 304 -7.04 -7.68 -11.45
CA ASN A 304 -5.77 -8.33 -11.75
C ASN A 304 -4.56 -7.42 -11.49
N HIS A 305 -3.42 -8.01 -11.14
CA HIS A 305 -2.16 -7.30 -10.98
C HIS A 305 -1.04 -8.01 -11.74
N ALA A 306 -0.42 -7.33 -12.70
CA ALA A 306 0.73 -7.85 -13.44
C ALA A 306 1.99 -7.68 -12.58
N GLY A 307 2.33 -8.67 -11.75
CA GLY A 307 3.34 -8.58 -10.69
C GLY A 307 4.61 -9.41 -10.89
N ASP A 308 4.68 -10.25 -11.92
CA ASP A 308 5.74 -11.26 -12.11
C ASP A 308 6.97 -10.80 -12.90
N TYR A 309 7.08 -9.53 -13.21
CA TYR A 309 8.15 -9.00 -14.03
C TYR A 309 9.51 -8.98 -13.32
N ALA A 310 10.57 -9.18 -14.09
CA ALA A 310 11.96 -9.15 -13.62
C ALA A 310 12.18 -10.02 -12.36
N GLY A 311 11.50 -11.18 -12.28
CA GLY A 311 11.58 -12.05 -11.11
C GLY A 311 10.92 -11.47 -9.85
N GLY A 312 10.04 -10.46 -10.00
CA GLY A 312 9.31 -9.89 -8.88
C GLY A 312 10.06 -8.80 -8.10
N VAL A 313 11.06 -8.17 -8.67
CA VAL A 313 11.86 -7.11 -7.99
C VAL A 313 11.00 -5.98 -7.41
N PHE A 314 9.96 -5.56 -8.14
CA PHE A 314 9.00 -4.59 -7.61
C PHE A 314 8.24 -5.17 -6.42
N LEU A 315 7.70 -6.38 -6.55
CA LEU A 315 6.87 -7.02 -5.53
C LEU A 315 7.68 -7.32 -4.26
N ALA A 316 8.94 -7.72 -4.37
CA ALA A 316 9.83 -7.91 -3.22
C ALA A 316 9.95 -6.61 -2.39
N LYS A 317 10.21 -5.49 -3.04
CA LYS A 317 10.27 -4.16 -2.37
C LYS A 317 8.91 -3.73 -1.83
N TRP A 318 7.82 -4.05 -2.53
CA TRP A 318 6.47 -3.73 -2.09
C TRP A 318 6.06 -4.49 -0.81
N LEU A 319 6.45 -5.76 -0.69
CA LEU A 319 6.14 -6.62 0.46
C LEU A 319 7.05 -6.38 1.66
N ALA A 320 8.29 -5.97 1.45
CA ALA A 320 9.30 -5.82 2.50
C ALA A 320 8.90 -4.90 3.67
N PRO A 321 8.11 -3.82 3.52
CA PRO A 321 7.63 -3.03 4.64
C PRO A 321 6.88 -3.84 5.70
N VAL A 322 6.24 -4.95 5.35
CA VAL A 322 5.55 -5.84 6.31
C VAL A 322 6.53 -6.46 7.30
N LEU A 323 7.76 -6.78 6.85
CA LEU A 323 8.82 -7.35 7.70
C LEU A 323 9.25 -6.39 8.82
N ARG A 324 9.07 -5.07 8.64
CA ARG A 324 9.41 -4.07 9.66
C ARG A 324 8.63 -4.27 10.97
N ASN A 325 7.44 -4.90 10.93
CA ASN A 325 6.68 -5.25 12.13
C ASN A 325 7.40 -6.28 13.02
N LEU A 326 8.46 -6.90 12.55
CA LEU A 326 9.33 -7.77 13.34
C LEU A 326 10.37 -6.99 14.17
N ALA A 327 10.49 -5.67 14.01
CA ALA A 327 11.35 -4.83 14.82
C ALA A 327 10.98 -4.92 16.31
N ASP A 328 11.96 -4.71 17.21
CA ASP A 328 11.75 -4.86 18.64
C ASP A 328 10.89 -3.73 19.22
N THR A 329 10.96 -2.54 18.63
CA THR A 329 10.20 -1.35 19.07
C THR A 329 9.61 -0.60 17.90
N PRO A 330 8.50 0.18 18.11
CA PRO A 330 7.93 1.05 17.08
C PRO A 330 8.93 2.08 16.54
N GLU A 331 9.81 2.62 17.40
CA GLU A 331 10.82 3.59 17.00
C GLU A 331 11.80 2.94 16.01
N ARG A 332 12.27 1.71 16.33
CA ARG A 332 13.14 0.97 15.41
C ARG A 332 12.45 0.65 14.10
N MET A 333 11.18 0.25 14.16
CA MET A 333 10.36 0.02 12.95
C MET A 333 10.31 1.27 12.06
N ALA A 334 10.19 2.46 12.64
CA ALA A 334 10.11 3.72 11.91
C ALA A 334 11.46 4.14 11.26
N GLU A 335 12.58 3.70 11.84
CA GLU A 335 13.93 3.98 11.34
C GLU A 335 14.36 3.08 10.16
N LEU A 336 13.66 1.96 9.94
CA LEU A 336 14.03 0.99 8.91
C LEU A 336 13.56 1.42 7.53
N ASP A 337 14.48 1.72 6.64
CA ASP A 337 14.21 2.00 5.24
C ASP A 337 14.12 0.73 4.40
N VAL A 338 13.35 0.79 3.31
CA VAL A 338 13.18 -0.28 2.34
C VAL A 338 13.67 0.18 0.98
N ASN A 339 14.89 -0.20 0.62
CA ASN A 339 15.50 0.08 -0.68
C ASN A 339 15.80 -1.24 -1.43
N GLU A 340 16.64 -1.22 -2.45
CA GLU A 340 17.01 -2.42 -3.22
C GLU A 340 17.66 -3.52 -2.37
N GLY A 341 18.21 -3.19 -1.20
CA GLY A 341 18.87 -4.14 -0.30
C GLY A 341 17.98 -5.26 0.25
N VAL A 342 16.66 -5.13 0.12
CA VAL A 342 15.73 -6.22 0.50
C VAL A 342 15.59 -7.30 -0.57
N VAL A 343 15.88 -6.97 -1.83
CA VAL A 343 15.67 -7.88 -2.97
C VAL A 343 16.51 -9.17 -2.86
N PRO A 344 17.82 -9.13 -2.52
CA PRO A 344 18.63 -10.34 -2.37
C PRO A 344 18.17 -11.28 -1.24
N LEU A 345 17.28 -10.83 -0.36
CA LEU A 345 16.81 -11.61 0.79
C LEU A 345 15.59 -12.46 0.47
N MET A 346 14.97 -12.27 -0.71
CA MET A 346 13.70 -12.89 -1.07
C MET A 346 13.74 -13.46 -2.49
N GLU A 347 13.38 -14.74 -2.63
CA GLU A 347 13.03 -15.36 -3.91
C GLU A 347 11.51 -15.39 -4.04
N LEU A 348 10.98 -14.87 -5.14
CA LEU A 348 9.56 -14.90 -5.45
C LEU A 348 9.30 -15.94 -6.54
N ARG A 349 8.40 -16.88 -6.26
CA ARG A 349 7.94 -17.90 -7.21
C ARG A 349 6.52 -17.61 -7.62
N PHE A 350 6.32 -17.39 -8.90
CA PHE A 350 5.02 -17.06 -9.46
C PHE A 350 4.31 -18.30 -10.03
N PRO A 351 2.95 -18.33 -9.97
CA PRO A 351 2.18 -19.32 -10.69
C PRO A 351 2.33 -19.13 -12.21
N GLU A 352 1.86 -20.09 -12.99
CA GLU A 352 1.77 -19.96 -14.44
C GLU A 352 0.97 -18.73 -14.86
N LYS A 353 1.17 -18.26 -16.10
CA LYS A 353 0.41 -17.13 -16.67
C LYS A 353 -1.09 -17.41 -16.67
N GLY A 354 -1.88 -16.36 -16.42
CA GLY A 354 -3.34 -16.43 -16.36
C GLY A 354 -3.90 -16.52 -14.94
N THR A 355 -3.17 -16.00 -13.95
CA THR A 355 -3.66 -15.82 -12.57
C THR A 355 -3.82 -14.35 -12.22
N LEU A 356 -4.37 -14.07 -11.02
CA LEU A 356 -4.50 -12.69 -10.51
C LEU A 356 -3.16 -11.93 -10.45
N LEU A 357 -2.04 -12.64 -10.25
CA LEU A 357 -0.68 -12.06 -10.16
C LEU A 357 0.11 -12.12 -11.46
N THR A 358 -0.35 -12.90 -12.41
CA THR A 358 0.32 -13.14 -13.69
C THR A 358 -0.69 -13.06 -14.84
N PRO A 359 -1.52 -12.01 -14.91
CA PRO A 359 -2.58 -11.93 -15.91
C PRO A 359 -2.01 -11.87 -17.33
N ILE A 360 -2.81 -12.33 -18.28
CA ILE A 360 -2.49 -12.27 -19.70
C ILE A 360 -3.15 -11.05 -20.31
N PHE A 361 -2.37 -10.19 -20.99
CA PHE A 361 -2.92 -9.05 -21.74
C PHE A 361 -4.02 -9.51 -22.70
N PRO A 362 -5.17 -8.81 -22.79
CA PRO A 362 -5.47 -7.50 -22.18
C PRO A 362 -6.37 -7.57 -20.93
N ALA A 363 -6.11 -8.47 -19.98
CA ALA A 363 -6.89 -8.50 -18.75
C ALA A 363 -6.88 -7.13 -18.05
N PRO A 364 -8.01 -6.65 -17.54
CA PRO A 364 -8.10 -5.33 -16.91
C PRO A 364 -7.48 -5.32 -15.50
N THR A 365 -6.95 -4.16 -15.09
CA THR A 365 -6.08 -4.03 -13.90
C THR A 365 -6.38 -2.81 -13.03
N ASN A 366 -7.34 -1.95 -13.37
CA ASN A 366 -7.46 -0.65 -12.70
C ASN A 366 -7.77 -0.74 -11.19
N ALA A 367 -8.50 -1.79 -10.76
CA ALA A 367 -8.76 -2.10 -9.35
C ALA A 367 -7.72 -3.08 -8.75
N ARG A 368 -6.51 -3.11 -9.27
CA ARG A 368 -5.39 -3.96 -8.82
C ARG A 368 -5.12 -3.93 -7.32
N THR A 369 -5.57 -2.88 -6.66
CA THR A 369 -5.45 -2.72 -5.21
C THR A 369 -6.05 -3.88 -4.43
N PHE A 370 -7.06 -4.57 -4.98
CA PHE A 370 -7.64 -5.79 -4.41
C PHE A 370 -6.66 -6.97 -4.37
N VAL A 371 -5.59 -6.90 -5.14
CA VAL A 371 -4.53 -7.91 -5.16
C VAL A 371 -3.27 -7.37 -4.49
N ILE A 372 -2.69 -6.29 -5.00
CA ILE A 372 -1.37 -5.81 -4.53
C ILE A 372 -1.36 -5.37 -3.06
N LEU A 373 -2.44 -4.76 -2.57
CA LEU A 373 -2.55 -4.39 -1.16
C LEU A 373 -2.96 -5.58 -0.29
N ARG A 374 -3.78 -6.49 -0.83
CA ARG A 374 -4.15 -7.71 -0.12
C ARG A 374 -2.94 -8.59 0.16
N LEU A 375 -1.95 -8.63 -0.72
CA LEU A 375 -0.70 -9.37 -0.50
C LEU A 375 0.08 -8.91 0.74
N LEU A 376 -0.05 -7.63 1.16
CA LEU A 376 0.53 -7.18 2.43
C LEU A 376 -0.13 -7.93 3.61
N GLY A 377 -1.46 -8.07 3.59
CA GLY A 377 -2.21 -8.86 4.57
C GLY A 377 -1.88 -10.36 4.49
N VAL A 378 -1.72 -10.91 3.26
CA VAL A 378 -1.34 -12.32 3.10
C VAL A 378 0.05 -12.58 3.70
N LEU A 379 1.03 -11.71 3.46
CA LEU A 379 2.35 -11.83 4.07
C LEU A 379 2.30 -11.64 5.60
N ALA A 380 1.51 -10.67 6.10
CA ALA A 380 1.32 -10.50 7.54
C ALA A 380 0.70 -11.74 8.20
N GLY A 381 -0.29 -12.36 7.55
CA GLY A 381 -0.94 -13.57 8.04
C GLY A 381 -0.01 -14.79 8.09
N VAL A 382 0.78 -15.04 7.04
CA VAL A 382 1.74 -16.15 7.05
C VAL A 382 2.84 -15.91 8.09
N LEU A 383 3.30 -14.67 8.26
CA LEU A 383 4.27 -14.31 9.30
C LEU A 383 3.65 -14.41 10.72
N ALA A 384 2.36 -14.10 10.89
CA ALA A 384 1.68 -14.31 12.17
C ALA A 384 1.69 -15.79 12.56
N LYS A 385 1.47 -16.70 11.61
CA LYS A 385 1.63 -18.15 11.86
C LYS A 385 3.06 -18.50 12.25
N ALA A 386 4.04 -18.03 11.48
CA ALA A 386 5.45 -18.32 11.73
C ALA A 386 5.94 -17.81 13.09
N THR A 387 5.42 -16.69 13.55
CA THR A 387 5.88 -16.01 14.78
C THR A 387 4.96 -16.20 15.99
N GLY A 388 3.96 -17.09 15.90
CA GLY A 388 2.99 -17.31 16.99
C GLY A 388 2.16 -16.07 17.33
N GLY A 389 1.76 -15.30 16.33
CA GLY A 389 0.89 -14.12 16.49
C GLY A 389 1.62 -12.78 16.70
N ARG A 390 2.95 -12.71 16.60
CA ARG A 390 3.70 -11.45 16.78
C ARG A 390 3.66 -10.54 15.55
N MET A 391 2.55 -10.52 14.83
CA MET A 391 2.28 -9.64 13.71
C MET A 391 0.97 -8.87 13.96
N PRO A 392 0.78 -7.71 13.32
CA PRO A 392 -0.51 -7.03 13.36
C PRO A 392 -1.63 -7.89 12.77
N ALA A 393 -2.85 -7.70 13.24
CA ALA A 393 -4.04 -8.16 12.54
C ALA A 393 -4.20 -7.45 11.19
N ASP A 394 -5.17 -7.89 10.37
CA ASP A 394 -5.41 -7.29 9.06
C ASP A 394 -5.84 -5.81 9.17
N GLN A 395 -5.50 -5.08 8.14
CA GLN A 395 -5.73 -3.64 8.08
C GLN A 395 -6.54 -3.30 6.83
N GLU A 396 -7.05 -2.08 6.80
CA GLU A 396 -7.71 -1.55 5.64
C GLU A 396 -6.82 -1.57 4.39
N THR A 397 -7.45 -1.55 3.22
CA THR A 397 -6.81 -1.31 1.93
C THR A 397 -7.28 0.03 1.36
N ILE A 398 -6.73 0.45 0.20
CA ILE A 398 -7.18 1.69 -0.44
C ILE A 398 -8.65 1.61 -0.84
N ARG A 399 -9.37 2.71 -0.61
CA ARG A 399 -10.73 2.93 -1.04
C ARG A 399 -10.84 4.24 -1.78
N TYR A 400 -11.12 4.13 -3.08
CA TYR A 400 -11.49 5.29 -3.87
C TYR A 400 -13.00 5.42 -3.85
N THR A 401 -13.49 6.57 -3.41
CA THR A 401 -14.89 6.96 -3.58
C THR A 401 -14.96 8.29 -4.28
N GLY A 402 -16.01 8.52 -5.02
CA GLY A 402 -16.16 9.79 -5.71
C GLY A 402 -17.54 10.03 -6.24
N VAL A 403 -17.71 11.25 -6.71
CA VAL A 403 -18.92 11.71 -7.42
C VAL A 403 -18.51 12.48 -8.66
N TYR A 404 -19.25 12.31 -9.72
CA TYR A 404 -19.06 13.07 -10.94
C TYR A 404 -20.39 13.48 -11.56
N GLY A 405 -20.35 14.51 -12.39
CA GLY A 405 -21.53 15.07 -13.05
C GLY A 405 -21.19 16.32 -13.79
N GLU A 406 -22.19 17.19 -13.93
CA GLU A 406 -22.08 18.49 -14.60
C GLU A 406 -22.69 19.58 -13.72
N ASP A 407 -22.03 20.72 -13.61
CA ASP A 407 -22.53 21.94 -12.95
C ASP A 407 -22.41 23.14 -13.89
N ASP A 408 -22.70 24.35 -13.40
CA ASP A 408 -22.67 25.58 -14.22
C ASP A 408 -21.27 25.92 -14.76
N ARG A 409 -20.20 25.26 -14.23
CA ARG A 409 -18.81 25.41 -14.67
C ARG A 409 -18.39 24.33 -15.67
N GLY A 410 -19.28 23.37 -15.95
CA GLY A 410 -19.05 22.22 -16.84
C GLY A 410 -18.93 20.88 -16.10
N PRO A 411 -18.36 19.88 -16.74
CA PRO A 411 -18.18 18.57 -16.13
C PRO A 411 -17.22 18.64 -14.95
N TYR A 412 -17.55 17.91 -13.87
CA TYR A 412 -16.69 17.79 -12.70
C TYR A 412 -16.48 16.31 -12.32
N LEU A 413 -15.35 16.06 -11.69
CA LEU A 413 -15.00 14.81 -11.04
C LEU A 413 -14.40 15.13 -9.66
N MET A 414 -14.95 14.54 -8.63
CA MET A 414 -14.36 14.47 -7.29
C MET A 414 -14.02 13.02 -7.00
N ARG A 415 -12.78 12.74 -6.66
CA ARG A 415 -12.35 11.46 -6.11
C ARG A 415 -11.53 11.70 -4.87
N GLU A 416 -11.61 10.78 -3.95
CA GLU A 416 -10.88 10.83 -2.70
C GLU A 416 -10.48 9.42 -2.29
N VAL A 417 -9.26 9.30 -1.78
CA VAL A 417 -8.79 8.11 -1.10
C VAL A 417 -9.20 8.21 0.36
N LEU A 418 -9.91 7.22 0.88
CA LEU A 418 -10.35 7.21 2.27
C LEU A 418 -9.53 6.20 3.08
N GLY A 419 -9.04 6.63 4.24
CA GLY A 419 -8.40 5.76 5.23
C GLY A 419 -9.38 4.86 5.96
N GLY A 420 -8.86 3.86 6.64
CA GLY A 420 -9.61 2.98 7.53
C GLY A 420 -8.81 2.64 8.78
N GLY A 421 -9.21 1.62 9.51
CA GLY A 421 -8.48 1.20 10.72
C GLY A 421 -7.27 0.33 10.40
N SER A 422 -6.14 0.56 11.08
CA SER A 422 -5.04 -0.39 11.07
C SER A 422 -5.32 -1.58 12.01
N GLY A 423 -4.67 -2.72 11.77
CA GLY A 423 -4.79 -3.89 12.65
C GLY A 423 -4.25 -3.63 14.06
N GLY A 424 -4.89 -4.24 15.07
CA GLY A 424 -4.35 -4.32 16.42
C GLY A 424 -3.00 -5.04 16.41
N ARG A 425 -2.07 -4.60 17.26
CA ARG A 425 -0.72 -5.16 17.37
C ARG A 425 -0.57 -5.91 18.70
N TYR A 426 0.38 -6.80 18.81
CA TYR A 426 0.65 -7.55 20.04
C TYR A 426 1.03 -6.67 21.26
N TYR A 427 1.28 -5.37 21.04
CA TYR A 427 1.68 -4.40 22.07
C TYR A 427 0.83 -3.14 22.11
N ALA A 428 -0.05 -2.90 21.15
CA ALA A 428 -0.83 -1.67 21.05
C ALA A 428 -2.12 -1.84 20.24
N ASP A 429 -3.08 -0.96 20.49
CA ASP A 429 -4.25 -0.81 19.63
C ASP A 429 -3.86 -0.38 18.22
N GLY A 430 -4.71 -0.71 17.25
CA GLY A 430 -4.63 -0.19 15.90
C GLY A 430 -4.92 1.31 15.86
N GLU A 431 -4.30 1.99 14.91
CA GLU A 431 -4.51 3.42 14.64
C GLU A 431 -5.80 3.66 13.87
N ASP A 432 -6.51 4.73 14.22
CA ASP A 432 -7.77 5.08 13.60
C ASP A 432 -7.53 5.83 12.28
N THR A 433 -8.31 5.58 11.26
CA THR A 433 -8.36 6.34 9.98
C THR A 433 -7.02 6.53 9.27
N VAL A 434 -6.19 5.49 9.22
CA VAL A 434 -4.90 5.53 8.53
C VAL A 434 -5.03 5.18 7.05
N HIS A 435 -4.10 5.67 6.25
CA HIS A 435 -3.92 5.23 4.88
C HIS A 435 -2.81 4.18 4.81
N VAL A 436 -3.07 3.06 4.14
CA VAL A 436 -2.07 2.02 3.90
C VAL A 436 -0.99 2.51 2.92
N VAL A 437 -1.36 3.41 2.01
CA VAL A 437 -0.41 4.11 1.14
C VAL A 437 0.07 5.36 1.86
N PRO A 438 1.37 5.46 2.18
CA PRO A 438 1.92 6.61 2.88
C PRO A 438 1.69 7.91 2.10
N ASP A 439 1.51 9.00 2.85
CA ASP A 439 1.38 10.39 2.40
C ASP A 439 0.08 10.75 1.65
N SER A 440 -0.81 9.80 1.35
CA SER A 440 -2.16 10.15 0.87
C SER A 440 -2.96 10.86 1.95
N ARG A 441 -3.76 11.85 1.56
CA ARG A 441 -4.51 12.73 2.46
C ARG A 441 -5.96 12.83 2.02
N ASN A 442 -6.85 13.03 3.00
CA ASN A 442 -8.23 13.40 2.70
C ASN A 442 -8.30 14.86 2.25
N ILE A 443 -9.19 15.14 1.31
CA ILE A 443 -9.45 16.49 0.83
C ILE A 443 -10.17 17.26 1.95
N PRO A 444 -9.69 18.48 2.35
CA PRO A 444 -10.36 19.29 3.36
C PRO A 444 -11.81 19.59 2.97
N ALA A 445 -12.75 19.51 3.93
CA ALA A 445 -14.17 19.68 3.69
C ALA A 445 -14.48 21.04 3.04
N GLU A 446 -13.87 22.11 3.54
CA GLU A 446 -14.06 23.48 3.06
C GLU A 446 -13.61 23.65 1.60
N PHE A 447 -12.51 23.00 1.23
CA PHE A 447 -12.03 23.01 -0.15
C PHE A 447 -12.98 22.18 -1.05
N ALA A 448 -13.42 21.03 -0.57
CA ALA A 448 -14.32 20.16 -1.31
C ALA A 448 -15.67 20.82 -1.59
N GLU A 449 -16.29 21.44 -0.59
CA GLU A 449 -17.56 22.16 -0.70
C GLU A 449 -17.47 23.40 -1.61
N ALA A 450 -16.33 24.10 -1.61
CA ALA A 450 -16.11 25.24 -2.50
C ALA A 450 -15.97 24.82 -3.97
N ARG A 451 -15.56 23.57 -4.23
CA ARG A 451 -15.22 23.10 -5.58
C ARG A 451 -16.31 22.23 -6.22
N TRP A 452 -17.01 21.42 -5.43
CA TRP A 452 -17.99 20.47 -5.92
C TRP A 452 -19.38 20.67 -5.29
N PRO A 453 -20.45 20.26 -5.97
CA PRO A 453 -21.81 20.57 -5.54
C PRO A 453 -22.33 19.62 -4.47
N PHE A 454 -21.69 19.57 -3.31
CA PHE A 454 -22.14 18.85 -2.11
C PHE A 454 -21.76 19.59 -0.83
N VAL A 455 -22.34 19.14 0.30
CA VAL A 455 -22.00 19.59 1.65
C VAL A 455 -21.56 18.37 2.45
N VAL A 456 -20.50 18.51 3.25
CA VAL A 456 -20.03 17.51 4.19
C VAL A 456 -20.81 17.65 5.50
N GLU A 457 -21.88 16.87 5.68
CA GLU A 457 -22.72 16.97 6.87
C GLU A 457 -22.13 16.33 8.11
N ARG A 458 -21.30 15.30 7.91
CA ARG A 458 -20.63 14.56 8.98
C ARG A 458 -19.24 14.12 8.54
N LEU A 459 -18.32 14.23 9.46
CA LEU A 459 -16.97 13.69 9.37
C LEU A 459 -16.55 13.22 10.76
N GLY A 460 -16.22 11.94 10.92
CA GLY A 460 -15.85 11.38 12.21
C GLY A 460 -15.41 9.93 12.15
N LEU A 461 -15.18 9.34 13.31
CA LEU A 461 -14.88 7.91 13.41
C LEU A 461 -16.17 7.07 13.29
N ALA A 462 -16.05 5.92 12.62
CA ALA A 462 -17.09 4.90 12.59
C ALA A 462 -17.04 4.09 13.89
N VAL A 463 -17.94 4.41 14.83
CA VAL A 463 -18.01 3.75 16.15
C VAL A 463 -18.20 2.24 15.98
N ASP A 464 -17.55 1.42 16.82
CA ASP A 464 -17.57 -0.05 16.81
C ASP A 464 -17.05 -0.69 15.50
N SER A 465 -16.34 0.05 14.65
CA SER A 465 -15.82 -0.50 13.42
C SER A 465 -14.52 -1.30 13.61
N GLY A 466 -13.69 -0.95 14.57
CA GLY A 466 -12.45 -1.66 14.88
C GLY A 466 -12.72 -3.04 15.48
N GLY A 467 -12.01 -4.05 15.00
CA GLY A 467 -12.13 -5.43 15.48
C GLY A 467 -11.82 -5.53 16.97
N PRO A 468 -12.72 -6.17 17.76
CA PRO A 468 -12.49 -6.38 19.18
C PRO A 468 -11.25 -7.25 19.44
N GLY A 469 -10.44 -6.88 20.43
CA GLY A 469 -9.21 -7.60 20.83
C GLY A 469 -8.73 -7.11 22.19
N GLU A 470 -7.77 -7.80 22.79
CA GLU A 470 -6.97 -7.25 23.91
C GLU A 470 -6.39 -5.91 23.47
N HIS A 471 -5.88 -5.89 22.22
CA HIS A 471 -5.58 -4.68 21.48
C HIS A 471 -6.59 -4.54 20.35
N ARG A 472 -7.40 -3.50 20.43
CA ARG A 472 -8.48 -3.19 19.48
C ARG A 472 -7.88 -2.84 18.11
N GLY A 473 -8.53 -3.28 17.03
CA GLY A 473 -8.29 -2.73 15.70
C GLY A 473 -8.64 -1.24 15.64
N GLY A 474 -7.96 -0.51 14.78
CA GLY A 474 -8.25 0.89 14.49
C GLY A 474 -9.64 1.08 13.92
N LEU A 475 -10.22 2.24 14.13
CA LEU A 475 -11.55 2.58 13.61
C LEU A 475 -11.49 3.08 12.18
N GLY A 476 -12.49 2.74 11.42
CA GLY A 476 -12.78 3.34 10.14
C GLY A 476 -13.33 4.77 10.29
N TYR A 477 -13.65 5.33 9.17
CA TYR A 477 -14.05 6.70 8.94
C TYR A 477 -15.54 6.74 8.58
N GLU A 478 -16.27 7.73 9.06
CA GLU A 478 -17.67 7.97 8.69
C GLU A 478 -17.79 9.35 8.06
N LYS A 479 -18.22 9.42 6.79
CA LYS A 479 -18.43 10.65 6.05
C LYS A 479 -19.81 10.67 5.41
N HIS A 480 -20.51 11.81 5.57
CA HIS A 480 -21.81 12.03 4.94
C HIS A 480 -21.69 13.21 3.96
N LEU A 481 -22.04 12.97 2.70
CA LEU A 481 -22.08 13.98 1.65
C LEU A 481 -23.52 14.19 1.22
N ARG A 482 -24.09 15.37 1.46
CA ARG A 482 -25.40 15.76 0.89
C ARG A 482 -25.18 16.38 -0.49
N MET A 483 -25.75 15.77 -1.50
CA MET A 483 -25.65 16.28 -2.87
C MET A 483 -26.54 17.51 -3.04
N LEU A 484 -26.00 18.58 -3.66
CA LEU A 484 -26.73 19.80 -4.00
C LEU A 484 -27.31 19.75 -5.42
N ARG A 485 -26.82 18.83 -6.26
CA ARG A 485 -27.25 18.57 -7.63
C ARG A 485 -27.22 17.08 -7.90
N ASP A 486 -27.92 16.65 -8.95
CA ASP A 486 -27.83 15.28 -9.43
C ASP A 486 -26.40 14.95 -9.82
N ALA A 487 -25.96 13.76 -9.44
CA ALA A 487 -24.61 13.26 -9.67
C ALA A 487 -24.63 11.76 -9.93
N ARG A 488 -23.46 11.22 -10.23
CA ARG A 488 -23.20 9.78 -10.23
C ARG A 488 -22.14 9.45 -9.21
N PHE A 489 -22.40 8.43 -8.41
CA PHE A 489 -21.47 7.91 -7.42
C PHE A 489 -20.60 6.81 -8.05
N MET A 490 -19.36 6.74 -7.61
CA MET A 490 -18.41 5.67 -7.92
C MET A 490 -17.66 5.22 -6.67
N SER A 491 -17.31 3.93 -6.63
CA SER A 491 -16.48 3.34 -5.58
C SER A 491 -15.59 2.23 -6.14
N ILE A 492 -14.35 2.20 -5.69
CA ILE A 492 -13.41 1.08 -5.86
C ILE A 492 -12.87 0.77 -4.47
N ALA A 493 -13.54 -0.13 -3.78
CA ALA A 493 -13.25 -0.50 -2.42
C ALA A 493 -13.33 -2.02 -2.24
N ASP A 494 -12.32 -2.59 -1.64
CA ASP A 494 -12.30 -3.97 -1.16
C ASP A 494 -12.92 -4.04 0.24
N ARG A 495 -13.22 -5.22 0.75
CA ARG A 495 -13.78 -5.47 2.09
C ARG A 495 -15.18 -4.86 2.29
N SER A 496 -16.04 -4.96 1.29
CA SER A 496 -17.48 -4.63 1.45
C SER A 496 -18.32 -5.80 1.96
N ILE A 497 -17.83 -7.04 1.76
CA ILE A 497 -18.45 -8.28 2.27
C ILE A 497 -17.51 -8.93 3.30
N LEU A 498 -16.25 -9.16 2.93
CA LEU A 498 -15.22 -9.65 3.83
C LEU A 498 -14.81 -8.55 4.82
N ALA A 499 -14.26 -8.96 5.95
CA ALA A 499 -13.74 -8.04 6.97
C ALA A 499 -12.21 -8.11 7.05
N CYS A 500 -11.57 -7.11 7.64
CA CYS A 500 -10.19 -7.21 8.07
C CYS A 500 -10.11 -8.25 9.20
N TRP A 501 -9.34 -9.32 9.01
CA TRP A 501 -9.29 -10.44 9.94
C TRP A 501 -8.61 -10.09 11.26
N GLY A 502 -9.10 -10.69 12.36
CA GLY A 502 -8.45 -10.65 13.66
C GLY A 502 -7.44 -11.79 13.83
N VAL A 503 -6.49 -11.64 14.75
CA VAL A 503 -5.43 -12.62 15.00
C VAL A 503 -5.23 -12.89 16.50
N ASN A 504 -4.74 -14.10 16.81
CA ASN A 504 -4.42 -14.56 18.18
C ASN A 504 -5.60 -14.44 19.15
N GLY A 505 -6.82 -14.72 18.68
CA GLY A 505 -8.07 -14.60 19.44
C GLY A 505 -8.79 -13.29 19.27
N GLY A 506 -8.21 -12.30 18.58
CA GLY A 506 -8.86 -11.06 18.20
C GLY A 506 -9.92 -11.29 17.13
N ARG A 507 -10.91 -10.40 17.08
CA ARG A 507 -12.04 -10.49 16.15
C ARG A 507 -11.84 -9.62 14.92
N ALA A 508 -12.56 -9.96 13.85
CA ALA A 508 -12.58 -9.17 12.63
C ALA A 508 -13.18 -7.77 12.86
N GLY A 509 -12.69 -6.79 12.07
CA GLY A 509 -13.27 -5.45 12.01
C GLY A 509 -14.59 -5.41 11.26
N ARG A 510 -15.20 -4.23 11.13
CA ARG A 510 -16.41 -4.03 10.33
C ARG A 510 -16.03 -3.79 8.86
N PRO A 511 -16.81 -4.34 7.90
CA PRO A 511 -16.61 -4.10 6.48
C PRO A 511 -16.86 -2.65 6.06
N PHE A 512 -16.35 -2.29 4.89
CA PHE A 512 -16.70 -1.07 4.18
C PHE A 512 -18.19 -1.06 3.80
N ARG A 513 -18.83 0.10 3.94
CA ARG A 513 -20.23 0.28 3.54
C ARG A 513 -20.49 1.66 2.98
N VAL A 514 -21.26 1.70 1.91
CA VAL A 514 -21.87 2.94 1.41
C VAL A 514 -23.39 2.78 1.36
N THR A 515 -24.10 3.73 1.96
CA THR A 515 -25.56 3.80 1.92
C THR A 515 -25.94 5.12 1.26
N ILE A 516 -26.73 5.08 0.21
CA ILE A 516 -27.33 6.29 -0.39
C ILE A 516 -28.71 6.48 0.20
N ASP A 517 -29.05 7.73 0.56
CA ASP A 517 -30.29 8.18 1.18
C ASP A 517 -30.64 7.44 2.50
N PRO A 518 -29.69 7.36 3.48
CA PRO A 518 -29.89 6.61 4.72
C PRO A 518 -31.09 7.13 5.52
N GLY A 519 -32.05 6.25 5.79
CA GLY A 519 -33.32 6.57 6.46
C GLY A 519 -34.35 7.25 5.57
N GLY A 520 -34.05 7.48 4.29
CA GLY A 520 -34.95 8.07 3.32
C GLY A 520 -35.72 7.03 2.49
N PRO A 521 -36.64 7.47 1.64
CA PRO A 521 -37.47 6.59 0.82
C PRO A 521 -36.71 5.88 -0.30
N ALA A 522 -35.51 6.35 -0.65
CA ALA A 522 -34.63 5.78 -1.68
C ALA A 522 -33.38 5.11 -1.10
N GLU A 523 -33.44 4.72 0.19
CA GLU A 523 -32.32 4.07 0.85
C GLU A 523 -31.85 2.83 0.09
N ARG A 524 -30.55 2.78 -0.22
CA ARG A 524 -29.92 1.64 -0.89
C ARG A 524 -28.47 1.48 -0.49
N GLU A 525 -28.05 0.23 -0.30
CA GLU A 525 -26.66 -0.14 -0.03
C GLU A 525 -25.93 -0.35 -1.35
N MET A 526 -24.65 0.07 -1.40
CA MET A 526 -23.77 -0.09 -2.56
C MET A 526 -22.74 -1.17 -2.30
N GLU A 527 -22.37 -1.87 -3.37
CA GLU A 527 -21.21 -2.75 -3.38
C GLU A 527 -19.89 -1.94 -3.39
N GLY A 528 -18.78 -2.59 -3.11
CA GLY A 528 -17.46 -1.96 -3.11
C GLY A 528 -17.00 -1.51 -4.49
N LEU A 529 -17.29 -2.29 -5.55
CA LEU A 529 -17.04 -1.92 -6.94
C LEU A 529 -18.34 -1.47 -7.60
N VAL A 530 -18.49 -0.15 -7.74
CA VAL A 530 -19.65 0.46 -8.40
C VAL A 530 -19.23 1.70 -9.18
N ASP A 531 -19.88 1.94 -10.30
CA ASP A 531 -19.71 3.16 -11.08
C ASP A 531 -21.02 3.59 -11.72
N GLY A 532 -21.21 4.90 -11.83
CA GLY A 532 -22.37 5.48 -12.49
C GLY A 532 -23.67 5.43 -11.72
N GLU A 533 -23.66 5.06 -10.42
CA GLU A 533 -24.87 5.00 -9.60
C GLU A 533 -25.51 6.38 -9.46
N PRO A 534 -26.76 6.57 -9.89
CA PRO A 534 -27.42 7.87 -9.80
C PRO A 534 -27.65 8.29 -8.35
N VAL A 535 -27.28 9.53 -8.02
CA VAL A 535 -27.58 10.19 -6.74
C VAL A 535 -28.28 11.52 -7.07
N ARG A 536 -29.45 11.74 -6.48
CA ARG A 536 -30.24 12.93 -6.72
C ARG A 536 -29.86 14.07 -5.79
N ALA A 537 -30.16 15.28 -6.22
CA ALA A 537 -30.06 16.46 -5.36
C ALA A 537 -30.87 16.24 -4.07
N GLY A 538 -30.25 16.51 -2.91
CA GLY A 538 -30.83 16.29 -1.59
C GLY A 538 -30.56 14.93 -0.97
N GLU A 539 -30.23 13.89 -1.75
CA GLU A 539 -29.83 12.60 -1.19
C GLU A 539 -28.46 12.71 -0.48
N VAL A 540 -28.27 11.89 0.54
CA VAL A 540 -27.02 11.79 1.31
C VAL A 540 -26.29 10.51 0.91
N ILE A 541 -25.00 10.61 0.67
CA ILE A 541 -24.09 9.48 0.53
C ILE A 541 -23.41 9.29 1.88
N ARG A 542 -23.72 8.22 2.60
CA ARG A 542 -23.05 7.84 3.84
C ARG A 542 -22.00 6.79 3.55
N ILE A 543 -20.74 7.13 3.78
CA ILE A 543 -19.57 6.26 3.58
C ILE A 543 -19.04 5.88 4.96
N ARG A 544 -18.86 4.57 5.21
CA ARG A 544 -18.17 4.02 6.37
C ARG A 544 -17.03 3.13 5.88
N THR A 545 -15.80 3.48 6.23
CA THR A 545 -14.65 2.66 5.86
C THR A 545 -14.44 1.52 6.85
N THR A 546 -13.63 0.53 6.50
CA THR A 546 -13.36 -0.64 7.34
C THR A 546 -12.68 -0.26 8.64
N GLY A 547 -13.00 -0.99 9.70
CA GLY A 547 -12.13 -1.10 10.86
C GLY A 547 -11.04 -2.16 10.63
N GLY A 548 -9.87 -2.00 11.24
CA GLY A 548 -8.82 -3.02 11.30
C GLY A 548 -9.23 -4.20 12.17
N GLY A 549 -8.60 -5.37 11.98
CA GLY A 549 -8.81 -6.54 12.83
C GLY A 549 -8.25 -6.34 14.25
N GLY A 550 -8.81 -7.01 15.25
CA GLY A 550 -8.32 -7.02 16.62
C GLY A 550 -7.18 -8.02 16.83
N TRP A 551 -6.34 -7.79 17.83
CA TRP A 551 -5.29 -8.70 18.27
C TRP A 551 -5.54 -9.16 19.70
N GLY A 552 -5.42 -10.46 19.96
CA GLY A 552 -5.64 -11.04 21.29
C GLY A 552 -7.12 -11.10 21.70
N ASP A 553 -7.42 -11.92 22.71
CA ASP A 553 -8.80 -12.10 23.17
C ASP A 553 -9.40 -10.78 23.70
N PRO A 554 -10.52 -10.29 23.16
CA PRO A 554 -11.15 -9.06 23.66
C PRO A 554 -11.61 -9.15 25.12
N LEU A 555 -11.85 -10.35 25.66
CA LEU A 555 -12.17 -10.52 27.08
C LEU A 555 -10.97 -10.36 28.02
N ASP A 556 -9.76 -10.23 27.47
CA ASP A 556 -8.54 -9.93 28.24
C ASP A 556 -8.21 -8.42 28.25
N ARG A 557 -8.90 -7.60 27.40
CA ARG A 557 -8.70 -6.15 27.39
C ARG A 557 -9.03 -5.54 28.74
N ASP A 558 -8.15 -4.67 29.25
CA ASP A 558 -8.38 -3.91 30.49
C ASP A 558 -9.74 -3.19 30.47
N PRO A 559 -10.65 -3.47 31.43
CA PRO A 559 -11.95 -2.80 31.50
C PRO A 559 -11.86 -1.27 31.57
N ALA A 560 -10.78 -0.71 32.14
CA ALA A 560 -10.58 0.72 32.19
C ALA A 560 -10.29 1.32 30.78
N ARG A 561 -9.56 0.57 29.93
CA ARG A 561 -9.35 0.96 28.54
C ARG A 561 -10.64 0.92 27.73
N VAL A 562 -11.49 -0.10 27.95
CA VAL A 562 -12.82 -0.17 27.29
C VAL A 562 -13.70 1.01 27.73
N ALA A 563 -13.71 1.36 29.02
CA ALA A 563 -14.44 2.53 29.51
C ALA A 563 -13.91 3.84 28.92
N ALA A 564 -12.60 3.96 28.70
CA ALA A 564 -12.01 5.09 28.00
C ALA A 564 -12.44 5.13 26.53
N ASP A 565 -12.43 3.98 25.82
CA ASP A 565 -12.92 3.90 24.43
C ASP A 565 -14.40 4.34 24.32
N VAL A 566 -15.24 3.98 25.32
CA VAL A 566 -16.64 4.43 25.36
C VAL A 566 -16.74 5.93 25.59
N ARG A 567 -15.97 6.48 26.53
CA ARG A 567 -15.91 7.93 26.79
C ARG A 567 -15.50 8.72 25.55
N ASP A 568 -14.51 8.19 24.81
CA ASP A 568 -13.91 8.83 23.64
C ASP A 568 -14.73 8.57 22.34
N GLY A 569 -15.88 7.89 22.44
CA GLY A 569 -16.78 7.60 21.32
C GLY A 569 -16.23 6.62 20.30
N LYS A 570 -15.31 5.75 20.71
CA LYS A 570 -14.70 4.72 19.86
C LYS A 570 -15.48 3.39 19.91
N VAL A 571 -16.01 3.06 21.07
CA VAL A 571 -16.82 1.88 21.35
C VAL A 571 -18.15 2.32 21.96
N SER A 572 -19.26 1.72 21.51
CA SER A 572 -20.56 1.97 22.13
C SER A 572 -20.68 1.25 23.48
N VAL A 573 -21.67 1.63 24.31
CA VAL A 573 -21.99 0.93 25.55
C VAL A 573 -22.38 -0.53 25.27
N GLU A 574 -23.11 -0.73 24.19
CA GLU A 574 -23.55 -2.04 23.71
C GLU A 574 -22.36 -2.86 23.24
N GLY A 575 -21.43 -2.26 22.47
CA GLY A 575 -20.18 -2.89 22.02
C GLY A 575 -19.27 -3.26 23.19
N ALA A 576 -19.12 -2.38 24.20
CA ALA A 576 -18.36 -2.68 25.41
C ALA A 576 -18.88 -3.94 26.12
N ARG A 577 -20.21 -4.08 26.19
CA ARG A 577 -20.86 -5.24 26.81
C ARG A 577 -20.76 -6.50 25.95
N ALA A 578 -21.11 -6.42 24.68
CA ALA A 578 -21.23 -7.56 23.78
C ALA A 578 -19.89 -8.12 23.35
N ASP A 579 -18.94 -7.25 23.01
CA ASP A 579 -17.67 -7.64 22.41
C ASP A 579 -16.56 -7.83 23.45
N TYR A 580 -16.52 -6.98 24.48
CA TYR A 580 -15.46 -6.98 25.50
C TYR A 580 -15.91 -7.55 26.86
N GLY A 581 -17.21 -7.85 27.01
CA GLY A 581 -17.77 -8.30 28.27
C GLY A 581 -17.63 -7.28 29.40
N VAL A 582 -17.59 -5.97 29.08
CA VAL A 582 -17.39 -4.90 30.06
C VAL A 582 -18.71 -4.18 30.28
N VAL A 583 -19.14 -4.15 31.55
CA VAL A 583 -20.33 -3.39 31.98
C VAL A 583 -19.86 -1.98 32.36
N VAL A 584 -20.34 -0.97 31.63
CA VAL A 584 -20.02 0.42 31.90
C VAL A 584 -21.22 1.18 32.45
N THR A 585 -20.96 2.14 33.35
CA THR A 585 -21.91 3.12 33.82
C THR A 585 -21.55 4.48 33.23
N VAL A 586 -22.54 5.15 32.65
CA VAL A 586 -22.39 6.50 32.09
C VAL A 586 -23.19 7.46 32.95
N ARG A 587 -22.50 8.42 33.58
CA ARG A 587 -23.13 9.52 34.31
C ARG A 587 -22.99 10.80 33.53
N GLN A 588 -24.11 11.35 33.10
CA GLN A 588 -24.12 12.68 32.47
C GLN A 588 -23.73 13.73 33.52
N ALA A 589 -22.83 14.61 33.19
CA ALA A 589 -22.50 15.74 34.03
C ALA A 589 -23.63 16.77 34.01
N VAL A 590 -24.00 17.29 35.19
CA VAL A 590 -25.11 18.25 35.35
C VAL A 590 -24.65 19.66 34.96
N ASP A 591 -23.34 19.91 34.95
CA ASP A 591 -22.69 21.21 34.71
C ASP A 591 -22.14 21.42 33.28
N GLY A 592 -22.47 20.48 32.36
CA GLY A 592 -21.98 20.54 30.98
C GLY A 592 -20.54 20.04 30.78
N SER A 593 -19.90 19.48 31.81
CA SER A 593 -18.62 18.77 31.66
C SER A 593 -18.81 17.42 30.95
N ALA A 594 -17.73 16.79 30.54
CA ALA A 594 -17.77 15.49 29.86
C ALA A 594 -18.44 14.42 30.76
N ALA A 595 -19.21 13.52 30.13
CA ALA A 595 -19.83 12.39 30.83
C ALA A 595 -18.76 11.51 31.51
N GLU A 596 -19.00 11.13 32.75
CA GLU A 596 -18.14 10.19 33.45
C GLU A 596 -18.50 8.75 33.03
N VAL A 597 -17.55 8.02 32.47
CA VAL A 597 -17.72 6.61 32.08
C VAL A 597 -16.80 5.76 32.95
N ARG A 598 -17.38 4.78 33.65
CA ARG A 598 -16.63 3.85 34.52
C ARG A 598 -17.04 2.41 34.26
N ALA A 599 -16.09 1.49 34.31
CA ALA A 599 -16.36 0.06 34.32
C ALA A 599 -16.82 -0.41 35.71
N ASP A 600 -17.86 -1.24 35.74
CA ASP A 600 -18.24 -1.98 36.93
C ASP A 600 -17.44 -3.28 37.00
N ALA A 601 -16.51 -3.37 37.93
CA ALA A 601 -15.59 -4.50 38.03
C ALA A 601 -16.28 -5.82 38.31
N ALA A 602 -17.23 -5.86 39.25
CA ALA A 602 -17.91 -7.09 39.67
C ALA A 602 -18.87 -7.61 38.57
N ALA A 603 -19.63 -6.72 37.95
CA ALA A 603 -20.52 -7.06 36.85
C ALA A 603 -19.74 -7.49 35.61
N THR A 604 -18.59 -6.86 35.33
CA THR A 604 -17.66 -7.22 34.24
C THR A 604 -17.07 -8.61 34.43
N GLU A 605 -16.57 -8.94 35.63
CA GLU A 605 -16.00 -10.25 35.92
C GLU A 605 -17.05 -11.37 35.73
N ALA A 606 -18.26 -11.18 36.27
CA ALA A 606 -19.36 -12.13 36.11
C ALA A 606 -19.76 -12.33 34.64
N LEU A 607 -19.88 -11.23 33.87
CA LEU A 607 -20.22 -11.30 32.46
C LEU A 607 -19.14 -12.01 31.65
N ARG A 608 -17.86 -11.68 31.87
CA ARG A 608 -16.72 -12.32 31.17
C ARG A 608 -16.66 -13.82 31.46
N ALA A 609 -16.92 -14.24 32.72
CA ALA A 609 -16.97 -15.65 33.07
C ALA A 609 -18.04 -16.40 32.26
N THR A 610 -19.23 -15.81 32.12
CA THR A 610 -20.30 -16.37 31.29
C THR A 610 -19.91 -16.43 29.82
N LEU A 611 -19.43 -15.34 29.25
CA LEU A 611 -19.03 -15.28 27.83
C LEU A 611 -17.91 -16.26 27.49
N ARG A 612 -16.94 -16.48 28.38
CA ARG A 612 -15.89 -17.50 28.19
C ARG A 612 -16.43 -18.92 28.21
N ALA A 613 -17.37 -19.20 29.10
CA ALA A 613 -18.01 -20.51 29.18
C ALA A 613 -18.83 -20.84 27.91
N ASP A 614 -19.52 -19.85 27.37
CA ASP A 614 -20.44 -20.04 26.25
C ASP A 614 -19.72 -20.19 24.88
N ARG A 615 -18.61 -19.48 24.66
CA ARG A 615 -17.96 -19.41 23.32
C ARG A 615 -16.86 -20.44 23.08
N GLY A 616 -16.30 -21.07 24.12
CA GLY A 616 -15.12 -21.90 24.01
C GLY A 616 -13.83 -21.10 23.68
N PRO A 617 -12.75 -21.78 23.23
CA PRO A 617 -11.49 -21.13 22.87
C PRO A 617 -11.66 -20.21 21.66
N ALA A 618 -11.03 -19.04 21.69
CA ALA A 618 -11.03 -18.12 20.57
C ALA A 618 -10.17 -18.69 19.41
N PRO A 619 -10.56 -18.48 18.14
CA PRO A 619 -9.79 -18.95 16.99
C PRO A 619 -8.49 -18.14 16.86
N PHE A 620 -7.46 -18.75 16.28
CA PHE A 620 -6.23 -18.01 16.00
C PHE A 620 -6.44 -16.88 14.96
N PHE A 621 -7.24 -17.16 13.91
CA PHE A 621 -7.71 -16.15 12.98
C PHE A 621 -9.24 -16.08 12.99
N ASP A 622 -9.79 -14.87 13.00
CA ASP A 622 -11.22 -14.60 12.78
C ASP A 622 -11.38 -13.77 11.50
N ARG A 623 -12.00 -14.37 10.47
CA ARG A 623 -12.24 -13.72 9.17
C ARG A 623 -13.55 -12.96 9.10
N GLY A 624 -14.33 -12.96 10.20
CA GLY A 624 -15.65 -12.34 10.26
C GLY A 624 -16.75 -13.10 9.51
N PRO A 625 -18.00 -12.62 9.61
CA PRO A 625 -19.18 -13.34 9.12
C PRO A 625 -19.31 -13.40 7.60
N GLY A 626 -18.67 -12.50 6.85
CA GLY A 626 -18.71 -12.49 5.38
C GLY A 626 -18.00 -13.69 4.77
N PHE A 627 -16.95 -14.20 5.39
CA PHE A 627 -16.16 -15.31 4.86
C PHE A 627 -16.96 -16.62 4.79
N PRO A 628 -17.64 -17.11 5.84
CA PRO A 628 -18.49 -18.29 5.74
C PRO A 628 -19.61 -18.15 4.70
N ALA A 629 -20.17 -16.96 4.52
CA ALA A 629 -21.22 -16.69 3.55
C ALA A 629 -20.75 -16.91 2.10
N LEU A 630 -19.53 -16.50 1.76
CA LEU A 630 -18.96 -16.65 0.43
C LEU A 630 -18.30 -18.01 0.20
N SER A 631 -17.74 -18.63 1.24
CA SER A 631 -17.04 -19.93 1.16
C SER A 631 -17.95 -21.15 1.27
N GLY A 632 -19.23 -20.98 1.59
CA GLY A 632 -20.13 -22.09 1.91
C GLY A 632 -19.71 -22.87 3.16
N GLY A 633 -18.87 -22.26 4.02
CA GLY A 633 -18.36 -22.88 5.26
C GLY A 633 -17.21 -23.88 5.06
N ALA A 634 -16.79 -24.12 3.82
CA ALA A 634 -15.84 -25.20 3.50
C ALA A 634 -14.37 -24.75 3.33
N ALA A 635 -14.13 -23.49 2.99
CA ALA A 635 -12.78 -23.01 2.70
C ALA A 635 -12.13 -22.36 3.93
N GLY A 636 -10.85 -22.65 4.18
CA GLY A 636 -10.01 -21.96 5.15
C GLY A 636 -9.75 -22.69 6.47
N ALA A 637 -10.56 -23.67 6.86
CA ALA A 637 -10.44 -24.32 8.18
C ALA A 637 -9.07 -24.99 8.43
N GLU A 638 -8.36 -25.42 7.39
CA GLU A 638 -7.04 -26.04 7.49
C GLU A 638 -5.91 -24.98 7.45
N VAL A 639 -6.11 -23.93 6.66
CA VAL A 639 -5.17 -22.81 6.51
C VAL A 639 -5.21 -21.88 7.73
N ASP A 640 -6.36 -21.77 8.42
CA ASP A 640 -6.59 -20.90 9.55
C ASP A 640 -6.06 -21.48 10.90
N ARG A 641 -5.56 -22.73 10.91
CA ARG A 641 -4.91 -23.32 12.08
C ARG A 641 -3.43 -22.95 12.13
N LEU A 642 -2.91 -22.84 13.36
CA LEU A 642 -1.46 -22.71 13.61
C LEU A 642 -0.72 -23.96 13.09
#